data_3265ec2a0fc8c83299c71eb8308d8a23
#
_entry.id   3265ec2a0fc8c83299c71eb8308d8a23
#
_cell.length_a   1.000
_cell.length_b   1.000
_cell.length_c   1.000
_cell.angle_alpha   90.00
_cell.angle_beta   90.00
_cell.angle_gamma   90.00
#
_symmetry.space_group_name_H-M   'P 1'
#
loop_
_entity.id
_entity.type
_entity.pdbx_description
1 polymer ?
#
loop_
_entity_poly.entity_id
_entity_poly.type
_entity_poly.pdbx_seq_one_letter_code
_entity_poly.pdbx_strand_id
1 'polypeptide(L)'
;MRQQGKVLITTDGRFDLNEYRWDDDRFADLLVRRNALNSEQAMTISRFLREEIARMDQDTINSAIIEKLIGAKMNEYGVRSTSSVHLDKSIFVKNELVLTDNARTVLQRRYLRKDSEGKVIESPEDMFRRVAHHIARAEENYSDAQEAEKMEALFYRMMTEFYFLPNSPTLMNAGRRLGQLAACFVLPVDDSLDGIFSALKNAAMIHKSGGGTGFSFSRLRPKDSRVGSTGGVASGPVSFMKIFNTATEQVKQGGTRRGANMAILRVDHPDILEFITCKKYHHDLNNFNISVGVTDAFMESVKMLTSYDLIDPKEKQKVGELNAAEVYLHLVEQAWENGDPGIVFLDRINRDNPTPALGEIESTNPCGEQPLLPFEACNLGSINLSKFVTSADGNPVVDYEGLKEIVWLAVRFLDDTIDMSRYPLPEITAMVEGNRKIGLGVMGFADMLYHMGVPYNSEQALQLVEDLMAFIQHQSREASRELAKKRGTFKNFDNSVFKNKKGCRYRNATITTIAPTGTLSIIAGCSSGIEPLFALSFVRRVMDNDELLEVNPYFEQVAKENGFFSSELMNRIAGRGSIADLEDIPEDVRRVFVTAHDVAPEWHVRMQAAFQKYTDNAVSKTVNLPREATPEDVLKVYNLAYELECKGITIYRDGSKENQVLSFSDKDKKGSSGFMTAVKDRPETLEGFTTKIKTGLGQLYVTVTEFEGQPFEVFATIGKSGRSTTAKTEAIGRLVSLALRAGVKVSAIVDQLKGIGGEHPVFQQGGLVLSIPDAIARVLEKRYLAESTGGGRANRKNALLGETCPECGQTISFEEGCMICHFCGYNKCG
;
A
#
# COMPACT_ATOMS: atom_id res chain seq x y z
N MET A 1 -10.21 26.98 15.43
CA MET A 1 -10.56 28.31 16.01
C MET A 1 -9.34 29.21 16.01
N ARG A 2 -9.47 30.45 15.51
CA ARG A 2 -8.36 31.37 15.25
C ARG A 2 -7.77 31.94 16.53
N GLN A 3 -6.63 31.41 16.99
CA GLN A 3 -5.77 32.06 17.99
C GLN A 3 -4.54 32.74 17.35
N GLN A 4 -4.56 32.99 16.03
CA GLN A 4 -3.40 33.48 15.29
C GLN A 4 -3.01 34.89 15.76
N GLY A 5 -1.73 35.00 16.11
CA GLY A 5 -1.10 36.26 16.50
C GLY A 5 -1.40 36.71 17.92
N LYS A 6 -2.18 35.99 18.71
CA LYS A 6 -2.53 36.40 20.06
C LYS A 6 -1.46 36.06 21.08
N VAL A 7 -1.15 37.02 21.89
CA VAL A 7 -0.19 36.87 22.98
C VAL A 7 -0.91 37.10 24.30
N LEU A 8 -0.86 36.09 25.18
CA LEU A 8 -1.35 36.23 26.54
C LEU A 8 -0.21 36.67 27.46
N ILE A 9 -0.40 37.75 28.19
CA ILE A 9 0.55 38.25 29.17
C ILE A 9 0.05 37.82 30.55
N THR A 10 0.82 36.96 31.21
CA THR A 10 0.57 36.53 32.59
C THR A 10 1.60 37.16 33.54
N THR A 11 1.41 36.93 34.83
CA THR A 11 2.35 37.42 35.85
C THR A 11 3.76 36.81 35.70
N ASP A 12 3.87 35.63 35.10
CA ASP A 12 5.12 34.87 34.94
C ASP A 12 5.75 35.03 33.54
N GLY A 13 5.12 35.75 32.62
CA GLY A 13 5.69 35.99 31.31
C GLY A 13 4.70 36.16 30.18
N ARG A 14 5.24 36.13 28.96
CA ARG A 14 4.52 36.28 27.72
C ARG A 14 4.37 34.94 27.05
N PHE A 15 3.14 34.52 26.78
CA PHE A 15 2.81 33.27 26.06
C PHE A 15 2.24 33.58 24.70
N ASP A 16 2.97 33.24 23.66
CA ASP A 16 2.46 33.25 22.30
C ASP A 16 1.53 32.04 22.11
N LEU A 17 0.24 32.30 21.86
CA LEU A 17 -0.74 31.23 21.69
C LEU A 17 -0.57 30.44 20.37
N ASN A 18 0.42 30.81 19.52
CA ASN A 18 0.90 29.98 18.44
C ASN A 18 1.93 28.92 18.93
N GLU A 19 2.72 29.23 19.96
CA GLU A 19 3.72 28.32 20.53
C GLU A 19 3.17 27.51 21.69
N TYR A 20 2.17 28.02 22.41
CA TYR A 20 1.62 27.41 23.60
C TYR A 20 0.11 27.31 23.47
N ARG A 21 -0.44 26.17 23.87
CA ARG A 21 -1.88 25.98 23.98
C ARG A 21 -2.33 26.02 25.44
N TRP A 22 -3.56 26.48 25.61
CA TRP A 22 -4.30 26.34 26.85
C TRP A 22 -4.65 24.85 27.05
N ASP A 23 -4.30 24.30 28.22
CA ASP A 23 -4.64 22.93 28.59
C ASP A 23 -5.85 22.96 29.52
N ASP A 24 -6.99 22.50 29.02
CA ASP A 24 -8.26 22.52 29.75
C ASP A 24 -8.21 21.70 31.03
N ASP A 25 -7.54 20.54 31.02
CA ASP A 25 -7.45 19.64 32.18
C ASP A 25 -6.60 20.27 33.28
N ARG A 26 -5.43 20.82 32.92
CA ARG A 26 -4.55 21.50 33.88
C ARG A 26 -5.22 22.73 34.49
N PHE A 27 -5.94 23.46 33.69
CA PHE A 27 -6.67 24.64 34.20
C PHE A 27 -7.86 24.24 35.06
N ALA A 28 -8.62 23.23 34.69
CA ALA A 28 -9.71 22.68 35.50
C ALA A 28 -9.18 22.18 36.85
N ASP A 29 -8.08 21.43 36.87
CA ASP A 29 -7.39 20.98 38.08
C ASP A 29 -6.97 22.15 38.99
N LEU A 30 -6.45 23.25 38.40
CA LEU A 30 -6.11 24.46 39.13
C LEU A 30 -7.33 25.09 39.82
N LEU A 31 -8.46 25.14 39.10
CA LEU A 31 -9.72 25.68 39.65
C LEU A 31 -10.31 24.80 40.77
N VAL A 32 -10.28 23.48 40.60
CA VAL A 32 -10.75 22.51 41.62
C VAL A 32 -9.94 22.66 42.90
N ARG A 33 -8.59 22.66 42.79
CA ARG A 33 -7.69 22.76 43.95
C ARG A 33 -7.81 24.06 44.73
N ARG A 34 -8.17 25.15 44.10
CA ARG A 34 -8.15 26.50 44.71
C ARG A 34 -9.53 27.03 45.09
N ASN A 35 -10.63 26.51 44.52
CA ASN A 35 -11.91 27.23 44.56
C ASN A 35 -13.16 26.39 44.86
N ALA A 36 -13.07 25.25 45.47
CA ALA A 36 -14.25 24.40 45.85
C ALA A 36 -15.26 24.12 44.70
N LEU A 37 -14.77 24.11 43.44
CA LEU A 37 -15.50 23.70 42.23
C LEU A 37 -15.38 22.17 42.05
N ASN A 38 -16.43 21.56 41.54
CA ASN A 38 -16.27 20.19 41.06
C ASN A 38 -15.60 20.16 39.67
N SER A 39 -15.13 19.00 39.23
CA SER A 39 -14.37 18.84 37.98
C SER A 39 -15.19 19.25 36.76
N GLU A 40 -16.49 19.01 36.72
CA GLU A 40 -17.37 19.35 35.60
C GLU A 40 -17.54 20.87 35.46
N GLN A 41 -17.77 21.55 36.56
CA GLN A 41 -17.87 23.02 36.61
C GLN A 41 -16.54 23.67 36.20
N ALA A 42 -15.42 23.16 36.71
CA ALA A 42 -14.08 23.65 36.39
C ALA A 42 -13.78 23.47 34.88
N MET A 43 -14.11 22.33 34.32
CA MET A 43 -13.95 22.05 32.89
C MET A 43 -14.83 22.96 32.02
N THR A 44 -16.07 23.23 32.44
CA THR A 44 -16.99 24.14 31.74
C THR A 44 -16.43 25.56 31.74
N ILE A 45 -15.88 26.03 32.85
CA ILE A 45 -15.21 27.34 32.93
C ILE A 45 -13.99 27.40 32.04
N SER A 46 -13.17 26.36 32.00
CA SER A 46 -11.97 26.28 31.14
C SER A 46 -12.34 26.44 29.67
N ARG A 47 -13.29 25.65 29.19
CA ARG A 47 -13.77 25.70 27.80
C ARG A 47 -14.36 27.07 27.43
N PHE A 48 -15.18 27.61 28.31
CA PHE A 48 -15.73 28.96 28.12
C PHE A 48 -14.63 30.01 27.94
N LEU A 49 -13.60 29.99 28.81
CA LEU A 49 -12.50 30.95 28.73
C LEU A 49 -11.70 30.80 27.46
N ARG A 50 -11.39 29.58 27.05
CA ARG A 50 -10.71 29.32 25.79
C ARG A 50 -11.48 29.89 24.58
N GLU A 51 -12.81 29.73 24.58
CA GLU A 51 -13.65 30.26 23.52
C GLU A 51 -13.69 31.77 23.54
N GLU A 52 -13.79 32.39 24.71
CA GLU A 52 -13.78 33.84 24.84
C GLU A 52 -12.44 34.48 24.45
N ILE A 53 -11.32 33.86 24.85
CA ILE A 53 -9.97 34.23 24.38
C ILE A 53 -9.88 34.18 22.86
N ALA A 54 -10.48 33.16 22.25
CA ALA A 54 -10.51 33.02 20.80
C ALA A 54 -11.35 34.08 20.10
N ARG A 55 -12.46 34.57 20.75
CA ARG A 55 -13.37 35.58 20.22
C ARG A 55 -12.85 37.00 20.39
N MET A 56 -11.95 37.26 21.34
CA MET A 56 -11.40 38.58 21.55
C MET A 56 -10.68 39.10 20.32
N ASP A 57 -11.06 40.31 19.87
CA ASP A 57 -10.43 40.99 18.74
C ASP A 57 -9.23 41.84 19.20
N GLN A 58 -8.28 41.18 19.88
CA GLN A 58 -7.06 41.81 20.41
C GLN A 58 -5.88 40.90 20.22
N ASP A 59 -4.77 41.42 19.71
CA ASP A 59 -3.53 40.68 19.53
C ASP A 59 -2.81 40.39 20.86
N THR A 60 -3.08 41.19 21.89
CA THR A 60 -2.50 41.05 23.22
C THR A 60 -3.57 41.04 24.28
N ILE A 61 -3.64 39.98 25.08
CA ILE A 61 -4.61 39.77 26.14
C ILE A 61 -3.89 39.78 27.48
N ASN A 62 -4.36 40.58 28.44
CA ASN A 62 -3.81 40.64 29.78
C ASN A 62 -4.51 39.63 30.70
N SER A 63 -3.74 38.93 31.58
CA SER A 63 -4.28 38.00 32.58
C SER A 63 -5.38 38.63 33.46
N ALA A 64 -5.31 39.90 33.78
CA ALA A 64 -6.33 40.59 34.54
C ALA A 64 -7.73 40.57 33.90
N ILE A 65 -7.82 40.49 32.56
CA ILE A 65 -9.09 40.35 31.85
C ILE A 65 -9.62 38.93 32.05
N ILE A 66 -8.75 37.93 31.90
CA ILE A 66 -9.11 36.52 32.07
C ILE A 66 -9.52 36.24 33.53
N GLU A 67 -8.80 36.79 34.52
CA GLU A 67 -9.14 36.67 35.95
C GLU A 67 -10.55 37.25 36.27
N LYS A 68 -10.94 38.34 35.60
CA LYS A 68 -12.30 38.91 35.74
C LYS A 68 -13.37 37.99 35.13
N LEU A 69 -13.08 37.37 33.97
CA LEU A 69 -13.98 36.43 33.33
C LEU A 69 -14.14 35.17 34.18
N ILE A 70 -13.06 34.67 34.78
CA ILE A 70 -13.09 33.57 35.72
C ILE A 70 -13.99 33.90 36.90
N GLY A 71 -13.77 35.06 37.53
CA GLY A 71 -14.57 35.49 38.68
C GLY A 71 -16.06 35.65 38.36
N ALA A 72 -16.37 36.22 37.19
CA ALA A 72 -17.75 36.33 36.72
C ALA A 72 -18.40 34.95 36.53
N LYS A 73 -17.69 34.01 35.88
CA LYS A 73 -18.23 32.68 35.61
C LYS A 73 -18.36 31.83 36.88
N MET A 74 -17.44 31.96 37.82
CA MET A 74 -17.53 31.31 39.15
C MET A 74 -18.72 31.78 39.94
N ASN A 75 -19.06 33.10 39.88
CA ASN A 75 -20.24 33.69 40.52
C ASN A 75 -21.55 33.08 39.98
N GLU A 76 -21.62 32.70 38.71
CA GLU A 76 -22.77 31.98 38.13
C GLU A 76 -23.02 30.65 38.83
N TYR A 77 -21.96 29.98 39.32
CA TYR A 77 -22.07 28.74 40.09
C TYR A 77 -22.17 28.94 41.59
N GLY A 78 -22.36 30.18 42.04
CA GLY A 78 -22.53 30.54 43.46
C GLY A 78 -21.23 30.43 44.28
N VAL A 79 -20.08 30.30 43.61
CA VAL A 79 -18.76 30.23 44.26
C VAL A 79 -18.14 31.62 44.31
N ARG A 80 -18.06 32.19 45.52
CA ARG A 80 -17.29 33.42 45.70
C ARG A 80 -15.80 33.10 45.66
N SER A 81 -15.07 33.66 44.72
CA SER A 81 -13.61 33.54 44.64
C SER A 81 -12.99 34.13 45.90
N THR A 82 -12.40 33.30 46.74
CA THR A 82 -11.68 33.70 47.97
C THR A 82 -10.20 34.00 47.70
N SER A 83 -9.73 33.71 46.50
CA SER A 83 -8.35 34.01 46.07
C SER A 83 -8.35 34.36 44.59
N SER A 84 -7.51 35.33 44.15
CA SER A 84 -7.25 35.58 42.75
C SER A 84 -6.68 34.34 42.10
N VAL A 85 -7.27 33.85 41.03
CA VAL A 85 -6.72 32.76 40.23
C VAL A 85 -5.62 33.35 39.35
N HIS A 86 -4.38 33.27 39.80
CA HIS A 86 -3.26 33.71 38.97
C HIS A 86 -3.01 32.69 37.85
N LEU A 87 -3.03 33.19 36.62
CA LEU A 87 -2.64 32.41 35.45
C LEU A 87 -1.11 32.35 35.38
N ASP A 88 -0.56 31.21 35.59
CA ASP A 88 0.86 30.93 35.51
C ASP A 88 1.19 29.99 34.33
N LYS A 89 2.46 29.79 34.05
CA LYS A 89 2.94 28.96 32.95
C LYS A 89 2.50 27.48 33.06
N SER A 90 2.07 27.00 34.22
CA SER A 90 1.72 25.60 34.45
C SER A 90 0.46 25.15 33.70
N ILE A 91 -0.40 26.11 33.33
CA ILE A 91 -1.63 25.85 32.54
C ILE A 91 -1.39 25.85 31.02
N PHE A 92 -0.18 26.22 30.58
CA PHE A 92 0.17 26.25 29.17
C PHE A 92 1.10 25.10 28.84
N VAL A 93 0.76 24.40 27.77
CA VAL A 93 1.61 23.37 27.20
C VAL A 93 2.21 23.89 25.91
N LYS A 94 3.52 23.79 25.77
CA LYS A 94 4.16 24.08 24.47
C LYS A 94 3.54 23.18 23.42
N ASN A 95 3.23 23.75 22.27
CA ASN A 95 2.68 23.00 21.14
C ASN A 95 3.77 22.05 20.59
N GLU A 96 4.07 20.99 21.34
CA GLU A 96 4.93 19.92 20.87
C GLU A 96 4.11 18.96 20.01
N LEU A 97 4.67 18.59 18.87
CA LEU A 97 4.08 17.60 17.99
C LEU A 97 4.06 16.23 18.69
N VAL A 98 2.86 15.78 19.08
CA VAL A 98 2.70 14.48 19.74
C VAL A 98 2.73 13.39 18.68
N LEU A 99 3.79 12.60 18.71
CA LEU A 99 4.00 11.49 17.78
C LEU A 99 4.14 10.17 18.55
N THR A 100 3.51 9.13 18.03
CA THR A 100 3.80 7.76 18.48
C THR A 100 5.22 7.37 18.10
N ASP A 101 5.81 6.37 18.76
CA ASP A 101 7.15 5.86 18.43
C ASP A 101 7.20 5.31 16.99
N ASN A 102 6.10 4.73 16.51
CA ASN A 102 5.94 4.30 15.13
C ASN A 102 6.02 5.47 14.16
N ALA A 103 5.28 6.55 14.43
CA ALA A 103 5.31 7.76 13.62
C ALA A 103 6.71 8.34 13.57
N ARG A 104 7.40 8.46 14.73
CA ARG A 104 8.80 8.93 14.82
C ARG A 104 9.74 8.07 13.98
N THR A 105 9.65 6.75 14.12
CA THR A 105 10.48 5.80 13.37
C THR A 105 10.27 5.93 11.87
N VAL A 106 9.02 6.00 11.43
CA VAL A 106 8.66 6.14 10.02
C VAL A 106 9.17 7.47 9.45
N LEU A 107 8.96 8.57 10.17
CA LEU A 107 9.45 9.89 9.77
C LEU A 107 10.98 9.90 9.64
N GLN A 108 11.72 9.43 10.63
CA GLN A 108 13.17 9.36 10.61
C GLN A 108 13.73 8.51 9.47
N ARG A 109 13.12 7.37 9.21
CA ARG A 109 13.59 6.44 8.17
C ARG A 109 13.32 6.95 6.76
N ARG A 110 12.17 7.57 6.51
CA ARG A 110 11.67 7.81 5.15
C ARG A 110 11.50 9.29 4.76
N TYR A 111 11.22 10.20 5.70
CA TYR A 111 10.75 11.55 5.37
C TYR A 111 11.73 12.66 5.72
N LEU A 112 12.38 12.56 6.88
CA LEU A 112 13.26 13.61 7.37
C LEU A 112 14.51 13.75 6.50
N ARG A 113 15.05 14.97 6.41
CA ARG A 113 16.29 15.23 5.70
C ARG A 113 17.45 14.53 6.37
N LYS A 114 18.35 14.00 5.55
CA LYS A 114 19.59 13.35 5.98
C LYS A 114 20.76 14.05 5.29
N ASP A 115 21.90 14.06 5.96
CA ASP A 115 23.18 14.51 5.39
C ASP A 115 23.78 13.45 4.43
N SER A 116 24.98 13.71 3.95
CA SER A 116 25.73 12.81 3.07
C SER A 116 26.10 11.47 3.72
N GLU A 117 26.12 11.41 5.05
CA GLU A 117 26.44 10.21 5.83
C GLU A 117 25.18 9.41 6.22
N GLY A 118 23.98 9.91 5.85
CA GLY A 118 22.70 9.29 6.16
C GLY A 118 22.15 9.63 7.55
N LYS A 119 22.77 10.55 8.29
CA LYS A 119 22.29 11.02 9.59
C LYS A 119 21.14 12.00 9.41
N VAL A 120 20.09 11.86 10.22
CA VAL A 120 18.93 12.76 10.22
C VAL A 120 19.36 14.15 10.74
N ILE A 121 19.04 15.19 9.95
CA ILE A 121 19.36 16.60 10.23
C ILE A 121 18.13 17.51 10.27
N GLU A 122 16.94 16.95 10.33
CA GLU A 122 15.66 17.66 10.33
C GLU A 122 14.77 17.06 11.41
N SER A 123 14.08 17.89 12.20
CA SER A 123 13.03 17.43 13.10
C SER A 123 11.72 17.22 12.35
N PRO A 124 10.74 16.46 12.92
CA PRO A 124 9.40 16.37 12.35
C PRO A 124 8.72 17.73 12.18
N GLU A 125 8.89 18.64 13.15
CA GLU A 125 8.36 20.00 13.14
C GLU A 125 8.96 20.81 11.98
N ASP A 126 10.28 20.72 11.78
CA ASP A 126 10.97 21.39 10.67
C ASP A 126 10.50 20.87 9.32
N MET A 127 10.23 19.56 9.22
CA MET A 127 9.67 18.97 8.02
C MET A 127 8.31 19.57 7.69
N PHE A 128 7.37 19.62 8.65
CA PHE A 128 6.04 20.20 8.42
C PHE A 128 6.11 21.69 8.13
N ARG A 129 7.00 22.43 8.79
CA ARG A 129 7.25 23.86 8.51
C ARG A 129 7.79 24.07 7.11
N ARG A 130 8.78 23.27 6.68
CA ARG A 130 9.31 23.31 5.32
C ARG A 130 8.25 23.03 4.27
N VAL A 131 7.38 22.07 4.50
CA VAL A 131 6.27 21.74 3.58
C VAL A 131 5.28 22.89 3.52
N ALA A 132 4.81 23.38 4.66
CA ALA A 132 3.86 24.50 4.73
C ALA A 132 4.41 25.75 4.04
N HIS A 133 5.65 26.13 4.37
CA HIS A 133 6.32 27.29 3.77
C HIS A 133 6.43 27.14 2.24
N HIS A 134 6.89 25.98 1.77
CA HIS A 134 7.09 25.77 0.34
C HIS A 134 5.76 25.86 -0.43
N ILE A 135 4.70 25.22 0.05
CA ILE A 135 3.41 25.20 -0.64
C ILE A 135 2.73 26.57 -0.59
N ALA A 136 2.76 27.25 0.56
CA ALA A 136 2.14 28.55 0.73
C ALA A 136 2.72 29.64 -0.20
N ARG A 137 3.97 29.48 -0.67
CA ARG A 137 4.55 30.39 -1.64
C ARG A 137 3.82 30.44 -2.99
N ALA A 138 3.02 29.44 -3.31
CA ALA A 138 2.16 29.48 -4.49
C ALA A 138 1.20 30.67 -4.47
N GLU A 139 0.83 31.14 -3.28
CA GLU A 139 -0.07 32.28 -3.08
C GLU A 139 0.49 33.59 -3.63
N GLU A 140 1.81 33.74 -3.65
CA GLU A 140 2.48 34.91 -4.23
C GLU A 140 2.16 35.10 -5.73
N ASN A 141 1.73 34.02 -6.42
CA ASN A 141 1.27 34.10 -7.82
C ASN A 141 -0.12 34.74 -7.96
N TYR A 142 -0.91 34.80 -6.89
CA TYR A 142 -2.32 35.18 -6.92
C TYR A 142 -2.67 36.30 -5.94
N SER A 143 -1.82 36.59 -4.98
CA SER A 143 -2.02 37.57 -3.92
C SER A 143 -0.66 38.16 -3.48
N ASP A 144 -0.55 38.59 -2.23
CA ASP A 144 0.65 39.18 -1.66
C ASP A 144 1.36 38.24 -0.67
N ALA A 145 2.52 38.66 -0.18
CA ALA A 145 3.32 37.91 0.78
C ALA A 145 2.60 37.71 2.12
N GLN A 146 1.70 38.62 2.51
CA GLN A 146 0.95 38.51 3.77
C GLN A 146 -0.04 37.34 3.70
N GLU A 147 -0.74 37.17 2.57
CA GLU A 147 -1.61 35.99 2.38
C GLU A 147 -0.80 34.69 2.36
N ALA A 148 0.41 34.69 1.76
CA ALA A 148 1.29 33.53 1.80
C ALA A 148 1.72 33.16 3.23
N GLU A 149 2.11 34.12 4.06
CA GLU A 149 2.44 33.88 5.46
C GLU A 149 1.26 33.33 6.27
N LYS A 150 0.07 33.90 6.04
CA LYS A 150 -1.15 33.41 6.67
C LYS A 150 -1.46 31.96 6.25
N MET A 151 -1.31 31.64 4.97
CA MET A 151 -1.51 30.27 4.49
C MET A 151 -0.45 29.31 5.02
N GLU A 152 0.80 29.73 5.13
CA GLU A 152 1.86 28.94 5.77
C GLU A 152 1.47 28.50 7.19
N ALA A 153 1.00 29.45 8.00
CA ALA A 153 0.58 29.16 9.36
C ALA A 153 -0.61 28.19 9.42
N LEU A 154 -1.60 28.35 8.53
CA LEU A 154 -2.76 27.47 8.45
C LEU A 154 -2.39 26.08 7.97
N PHE A 155 -1.56 25.96 6.93
CA PHE A 155 -1.06 24.69 6.40
C PHE A 155 -0.22 23.94 7.43
N TYR A 156 0.68 24.64 8.13
CA TYR A 156 1.47 24.07 9.21
C TYR A 156 0.59 23.48 10.30
N ARG A 157 -0.36 24.27 10.79
CA ARG A 157 -1.29 23.85 11.83
C ARG A 157 -2.14 22.65 11.41
N MET A 158 -2.72 22.69 10.21
CA MET A 158 -3.54 21.59 9.67
C MET A 158 -2.79 20.26 9.66
N MET A 159 -1.49 20.30 9.32
CA MET A 159 -0.64 19.10 9.26
C MET A 159 -0.17 18.64 10.65
N THR A 160 0.24 19.55 11.54
CA THR A 160 0.77 19.21 12.87
C THR A 160 -0.31 18.81 13.87
N GLU A 161 -1.53 19.27 13.71
CA GLU A 161 -2.71 18.80 14.46
C GLU A 161 -3.32 17.53 13.84
N PHE A 162 -2.76 17.04 12.75
CA PHE A 162 -3.20 15.84 12.02
C PHE A 162 -4.64 15.88 11.54
N TYR A 163 -5.17 17.05 11.21
CA TYR A 163 -6.43 17.15 10.50
C TYR A 163 -6.34 16.71 9.05
N PHE A 164 -5.17 16.94 8.44
CA PHE A 164 -4.88 16.58 7.05
C PHE A 164 -3.40 16.31 6.88
N LEU A 165 -3.07 15.31 6.06
CA LEU A 165 -1.70 15.07 5.60
C LEU A 165 -1.66 14.93 4.08
N PRO A 166 -0.71 15.62 3.40
CA PRO A 166 -0.48 15.41 1.98
C PRO A 166 0.28 14.11 1.74
N ASN A 167 0.31 13.66 0.49
CA ASN A 167 0.99 12.44 0.08
C ASN A 167 2.49 12.43 0.44
N SER A 168 3.06 11.23 0.49
CA SER A 168 4.47 11.03 0.84
C SER A 168 5.46 11.83 -0.03
N PRO A 169 5.33 11.93 -1.38
CA PRO A 169 6.22 12.77 -2.18
C PRO A 169 6.19 14.25 -1.77
N THR A 170 5.04 14.81 -1.40
CA THR A 170 4.94 16.19 -0.90
C THR A 170 5.73 16.36 0.40
N LEU A 171 5.49 15.48 1.40
CA LEU A 171 6.23 15.52 2.66
C LEU A 171 7.75 15.36 2.46
N MET A 172 8.14 14.49 1.54
CA MET A 172 9.56 14.20 1.27
C MET A 172 10.26 15.30 0.48
N ASN A 173 9.62 15.87 -0.54
CA ASN A 173 10.30 16.65 -1.58
C ASN A 173 10.00 18.16 -1.58
N ALA A 174 8.91 18.62 -0.91
CA ALA A 174 8.60 20.04 -0.83
C ALA A 174 9.77 20.83 -0.23
N GLY A 175 10.15 21.92 -0.88
CA GLY A 175 11.29 22.74 -0.47
C GLY A 175 12.66 22.09 -0.65
N ARG A 176 12.76 20.95 -1.36
CA ARG A 176 14.03 20.28 -1.67
C ARG A 176 14.38 20.42 -3.16
N ARG A 177 15.64 20.11 -3.52
CA ARG A 177 16.14 20.21 -4.90
C ARG A 177 15.32 19.39 -5.90
N LEU A 178 14.84 18.21 -5.50
CA LEU A 178 14.05 17.33 -6.36
C LEU A 178 12.69 17.95 -6.71
N GLY A 179 11.96 18.46 -5.72
CA GLY A 179 10.76 19.27 -5.87
C GLY A 179 9.57 18.63 -6.58
N GLN A 180 9.59 17.33 -6.86
CA GLN A 180 8.46 16.60 -7.41
C GLN A 180 7.51 16.19 -6.27
N LEU A 181 6.23 16.59 -6.33
CA LEU A 181 5.28 16.49 -5.22
C LEU A 181 4.09 15.54 -5.49
N ALA A 182 3.87 15.14 -6.75
CA ALA A 182 2.79 14.24 -7.12
C ALA A 182 3.10 12.78 -6.74
N ALA A 183 2.07 12.01 -6.40
CA ALA A 183 2.21 10.59 -6.03
C ALA A 183 1.94 9.63 -7.18
N CYS A 184 1.00 9.99 -8.07
CA CYS A 184 0.38 9.11 -9.04
C CYS A 184 0.62 9.62 -10.45
N PHE A 185 1.03 8.73 -11.35
CA PHE A 185 1.33 9.05 -12.75
C PHE A 185 0.80 7.95 -13.66
N VAL A 186 0.34 8.31 -14.86
CA VAL A 186 0.06 7.37 -15.95
C VAL A 186 0.87 7.74 -17.16
N LEU A 187 1.54 6.76 -17.74
CA LEU A 187 2.37 6.93 -18.94
C LEU A 187 1.83 6.05 -20.08
N PRO A 188 1.81 6.54 -21.32
CA PRO A 188 1.44 5.73 -22.47
C PRO A 188 2.55 4.73 -22.80
N VAL A 189 2.18 3.58 -23.34
CA VAL A 189 3.09 2.59 -23.92
C VAL A 189 2.66 2.37 -25.38
N ASP A 190 3.30 3.08 -26.28
CA ASP A 190 2.97 3.01 -27.71
C ASP A 190 3.63 1.79 -28.38
N ASP A 191 2.98 1.24 -29.43
CA ASP A 191 3.39 0.02 -30.13
C ASP A 191 4.63 0.21 -31.01
N SER A 192 5.74 0.61 -30.39
CA SER A 192 7.06 0.72 -31.02
C SER A 192 8.15 0.53 -29.98
N LEU A 193 9.34 0.07 -30.37
CA LEU A 193 10.47 -0.03 -29.45
C LEU A 193 10.82 1.32 -28.83
N ASP A 194 10.80 2.40 -29.61
CA ASP A 194 11.04 3.75 -29.11
C ASP A 194 10.01 4.15 -28.05
N GLY A 195 8.72 3.94 -28.32
CA GLY A 195 7.63 4.22 -27.38
C GLY A 195 7.76 3.39 -26.08
N ILE A 196 8.01 2.10 -26.20
CA ILE A 196 8.17 1.19 -25.06
C ILE A 196 9.35 1.60 -24.16
N PHE A 197 10.53 1.82 -24.77
CA PHE A 197 11.72 2.19 -23.99
C PHE A 197 11.68 3.64 -23.51
N SER A 198 10.99 4.54 -24.20
CA SER A 198 10.70 5.89 -23.72
C SER A 198 9.79 5.85 -22.48
N ALA A 199 8.73 5.03 -22.48
CA ALA A 199 7.87 4.82 -21.32
C ALA A 199 8.68 4.27 -20.13
N LEU A 200 9.56 3.30 -20.36
CA LEU A 200 10.44 2.73 -19.34
C LEU A 200 11.41 3.77 -18.75
N LYS A 201 12.07 4.56 -19.59
CA LYS A 201 12.93 5.67 -19.17
C LYS A 201 12.17 6.68 -18.33
N ASN A 202 10.98 7.07 -18.78
CA ASN A 202 10.13 8.03 -18.10
C ASN A 202 9.66 7.51 -16.74
N ALA A 203 9.30 6.22 -16.65
CA ALA A 203 8.98 5.55 -15.39
C ALA A 203 10.16 5.60 -14.40
N ALA A 204 11.38 5.32 -14.86
CA ALA A 204 12.57 5.39 -14.02
C ALA A 204 12.81 6.80 -13.45
N MET A 205 12.55 7.86 -14.24
CA MET A 205 12.64 9.25 -13.79
C MET A 205 11.59 9.58 -12.72
N ILE A 206 10.36 9.06 -12.85
CA ILE A 206 9.28 9.23 -11.89
C ILE A 206 9.60 8.44 -10.61
N HIS A 207 10.00 7.16 -10.70
CA HIS A 207 10.35 6.34 -9.55
C HIS A 207 11.50 6.94 -8.73
N LYS A 208 12.50 7.51 -9.38
CA LYS A 208 13.58 8.27 -8.72
C LYS A 208 13.04 9.37 -7.81
N SER A 209 11.90 9.96 -8.15
CA SER A 209 11.27 11.04 -7.40
C SER A 209 10.20 10.58 -6.40
N GLY A 210 9.93 9.26 -6.32
CA GLY A 210 8.99 8.66 -5.37
C GLY A 210 7.56 8.54 -5.88
N GLY A 211 7.30 8.82 -7.16
CA GLY A 211 6.01 8.60 -7.80
C GLY A 211 5.77 7.13 -8.14
N GLY A 212 4.50 6.71 -8.12
CA GLY A 212 4.04 5.44 -8.65
C GLY A 212 3.50 5.59 -10.06
N THR A 213 3.73 4.62 -10.94
CA THR A 213 3.36 4.69 -12.36
C THR A 213 2.32 3.66 -12.73
N GLY A 214 1.42 4.04 -13.64
CA GLY A 214 0.49 3.14 -14.27
C GLY A 214 0.67 3.11 -15.79
N PHE A 215 0.42 1.96 -16.37
CA PHE A 215 0.55 1.72 -17.80
C PHE A 215 -0.65 0.94 -18.32
N SER A 216 -1.15 1.32 -19.49
CA SER A 216 -1.95 0.41 -20.31
C SER A 216 -1.03 -0.24 -21.33
N PHE A 217 -0.95 -1.55 -21.32
CA PHE A 217 -0.24 -2.32 -22.33
C PHE A 217 -1.16 -2.71 -23.51
N SER A 218 -2.38 -2.24 -23.49
CA SER A 218 -3.44 -2.60 -24.45
C SER A 218 -3.22 -2.07 -25.87
N ARG A 219 -2.28 -1.11 -26.03
CA ARG A 219 -1.93 -0.60 -27.36
C ARG A 219 -0.89 -1.46 -28.07
N LEU A 220 -0.18 -2.31 -27.33
CA LEU A 220 0.85 -3.18 -27.90
C LEU A 220 0.22 -4.29 -28.74
N ARG A 221 0.82 -4.57 -29.88
CA ARG A 221 0.41 -5.71 -30.71
C ARG A 221 0.57 -7.01 -29.96
N PRO A 222 -0.28 -8.00 -30.21
CA PRO A 222 -0.19 -9.30 -29.54
C PRO A 222 1.08 -10.07 -29.93
N LYS A 223 1.43 -10.99 -29.08
CA LYS A 223 2.48 -11.99 -29.31
C LYS A 223 2.28 -12.68 -30.65
N ASP A 224 3.39 -13.05 -31.28
CA ASP A 224 3.44 -13.70 -32.59
C ASP A 224 2.93 -12.87 -33.79
N SER A 225 2.52 -11.62 -33.57
CA SER A 225 2.20 -10.69 -34.65
C SER A 225 3.46 -10.38 -35.47
N ARG A 226 3.30 -10.30 -36.79
CA ARG A 226 4.41 -9.97 -37.70
C ARG A 226 4.91 -8.55 -37.53
N VAL A 227 6.22 -8.41 -37.38
CA VAL A 227 6.91 -7.11 -37.34
C VAL A 227 7.35 -6.72 -38.75
N GLY A 228 6.65 -5.77 -39.37
CA GLY A 228 6.88 -5.38 -40.77
C GLY A 228 8.29 -4.87 -41.09
N SER A 229 9.00 -4.27 -40.12
CA SER A 229 10.35 -3.74 -40.30
C SER A 229 11.44 -4.80 -40.29
N THR A 230 11.26 -5.92 -39.63
CA THR A 230 12.29 -6.95 -39.45
C THR A 230 11.89 -8.33 -39.97
N GLY A 231 10.63 -8.52 -40.34
CA GLY A 231 10.09 -9.84 -40.74
C GLY A 231 9.96 -10.85 -39.57
N GLY A 232 10.34 -10.47 -38.37
CA GLY A 232 10.21 -11.28 -37.16
C GLY A 232 8.82 -11.23 -36.55
N VAL A 233 8.69 -11.83 -35.35
CA VAL A 233 7.46 -11.88 -34.58
C VAL A 233 7.56 -11.03 -33.31
N ALA A 234 6.42 -10.49 -32.85
CA ALA A 234 6.33 -9.70 -31.63
C ALA A 234 6.32 -10.58 -30.37
N SER A 235 6.91 -10.07 -29.30
CA SER A 235 7.00 -10.76 -28.01
C SER A 235 5.74 -10.61 -27.14
N GLY A 236 4.84 -9.68 -27.48
CA GLY A 236 3.62 -9.39 -26.73
C GLY A 236 3.81 -8.55 -25.46
N PRO A 237 2.70 -8.07 -24.85
CA PRO A 237 2.68 -7.20 -23.68
C PRO A 237 3.43 -7.75 -22.49
N VAL A 238 3.18 -9.01 -22.10
CA VAL A 238 3.73 -9.64 -20.88
C VAL A 238 5.26 -9.68 -20.91
N SER A 239 5.85 -9.92 -22.07
CA SER A 239 7.31 -9.92 -22.22
C SER A 239 7.92 -8.54 -21.92
N PHE A 240 7.29 -7.46 -22.37
CA PHE A 240 7.75 -6.11 -22.05
C PHE A 240 7.50 -5.73 -20.59
N MET A 241 6.40 -6.19 -19.97
CA MET A 241 6.18 -6.01 -18.52
C MET A 241 7.33 -6.56 -17.69
N LYS A 242 7.94 -7.70 -18.08
CA LYS A 242 9.12 -8.26 -17.38
C LYS A 242 10.32 -7.32 -17.43
N ILE A 243 10.53 -6.60 -18.53
CA ILE A 243 11.60 -5.60 -18.65
C ILE A 243 11.33 -4.42 -17.69
N PHE A 244 10.09 -3.90 -17.67
CA PHE A 244 9.69 -2.85 -16.73
C PHE A 244 9.85 -3.28 -15.28
N ASN A 245 9.49 -4.52 -14.95
CA ASN A 245 9.64 -5.07 -13.60
C ASN A 245 11.11 -5.08 -13.16
N THR A 246 11.99 -5.61 -14.00
CA THR A 246 13.42 -5.69 -13.73
C THR A 246 14.04 -4.30 -13.56
N ALA A 247 13.70 -3.35 -14.43
CA ALA A 247 14.18 -1.98 -14.31
C ALA A 247 13.68 -1.31 -13.02
N THR A 248 12.41 -1.51 -12.65
CA THR A 248 11.81 -0.96 -11.42
C THR A 248 12.48 -1.51 -10.17
N GLU A 249 12.87 -2.78 -10.18
CA GLU A 249 13.59 -3.40 -9.05
C GLU A 249 14.94 -2.75 -8.81
N GLN A 250 15.64 -2.33 -9.86
CA GLN A 250 16.95 -1.69 -9.77
C GLN A 250 16.87 -0.21 -9.41
N VAL A 251 15.78 0.48 -9.79
CA VAL A 251 15.60 1.92 -9.52
C VAL A 251 14.99 2.11 -8.13
N LYS A 252 15.83 2.38 -7.13
CA LYS A 252 15.40 2.70 -5.76
C LYS A 252 15.59 4.18 -5.49
N GLN A 253 14.57 4.84 -4.99
CA GLN A 253 14.66 6.23 -4.54
C GLN A 253 15.54 6.30 -3.30
N GLY A 254 16.82 6.67 -3.44
CA GLY A 254 17.73 6.89 -2.31
C GLY A 254 17.71 5.80 -1.22
N GLY A 255 17.34 4.55 -1.57
CA GLY A 255 17.19 3.44 -0.63
C GLY A 255 15.89 3.42 0.21
N THR A 256 14.98 4.40 0.05
CA THR A 256 13.86 4.61 0.97
C THR A 256 12.50 4.10 0.47
N ARG A 257 12.25 4.11 -0.85
CA ARG A 257 10.98 3.65 -1.43
C ARG A 257 11.23 2.85 -2.71
N ARG A 258 10.58 1.68 -2.86
CA ARG A 258 10.57 0.92 -4.11
C ARG A 258 9.61 1.59 -5.08
N GLY A 259 9.92 1.57 -6.38
CA GLY A 259 8.98 1.87 -7.44
C GLY A 259 7.83 0.85 -7.42
N ALA A 260 6.65 1.30 -7.77
CA ALA A 260 5.47 0.45 -7.93
C ALA A 260 4.79 0.80 -9.24
N ASN A 261 4.32 -0.22 -9.96
CA ASN A 261 3.63 -0.08 -11.23
C ASN A 261 2.23 -0.67 -11.17
N MET A 262 1.34 -0.15 -12.00
CA MET A 262 0.11 -0.79 -12.43
C MET A 262 0.26 -1.19 -13.89
N ALA A 263 -0.11 -2.41 -14.22
CA ALA A 263 -0.31 -2.83 -15.60
C ALA A 263 -1.80 -3.13 -15.83
N ILE A 264 -2.38 -2.50 -16.83
CA ILE A 264 -3.74 -2.80 -17.29
C ILE A 264 -3.67 -3.36 -18.70
N LEU A 265 -4.37 -4.47 -18.92
CA LEU A 265 -4.64 -4.98 -20.25
C LEU A 265 -6.16 -5.06 -20.43
N ARG A 266 -6.67 -4.55 -21.57
CA ARG A 266 -8.08 -4.66 -21.93
C ARG A 266 -8.47 -6.11 -22.10
N VAL A 267 -9.65 -6.47 -21.66
CA VAL A 267 -10.17 -7.85 -21.75
C VAL A 267 -10.30 -8.35 -23.20
N ASP A 268 -10.49 -7.45 -24.15
CA ASP A 268 -10.60 -7.75 -25.59
C ASP A 268 -9.24 -7.85 -26.32
N HIS A 269 -8.11 -7.76 -25.59
CA HIS A 269 -6.79 -7.95 -26.16
C HIS A 269 -6.50 -9.44 -26.45
N PRO A 270 -5.89 -9.82 -27.59
CA PRO A 270 -5.61 -11.24 -27.92
C PRO A 270 -4.77 -11.99 -26.89
N ASP A 271 -3.85 -11.31 -26.18
CA ASP A 271 -2.99 -11.93 -25.15
C ASP A 271 -3.60 -11.94 -23.74
N ILE A 272 -4.92 -11.75 -23.62
CA ILE A 272 -5.58 -11.60 -22.30
C ILE A 272 -5.37 -12.82 -21.40
N LEU A 273 -5.38 -14.03 -21.93
CA LEU A 273 -5.18 -15.25 -21.14
C LEU A 273 -3.76 -15.36 -20.58
N GLU A 274 -2.74 -14.98 -21.38
CA GLU A 274 -1.36 -14.91 -20.90
C GLU A 274 -1.21 -13.85 -19.81
N PHE A 275 -1.87 -12.71 -19.97
CA PHE A 275 -1.85 -11.64 -18.97
C PHE A 275 -2.52 -12.05 -17.65
N ILE A 276 -3.69 -12.70 -17.67
CA ILE A 276 -4.39 -13.17 -16.47
C ILE A 276 -3.50 -14.09 -15.64
N THR A 277 -2.70 -14.94 -16.29
CA THR A 277 -1.84 -15.95 -15.64
C THR A 277 -0.41 -15.50 -15.38
N CYS A 278 -0.01 -14.29 -15.79
CA CYS A 278 1.39 -13.86 -15.78
C CYS A 278 2.04 -13.77 -14.39
N LYS A 279 1.24 -13.77 -13.32
CA LYS A 279 1.69 -13.78 -11.91
C LYS A 279 1.41 -15.10 -11.20
N LYS A 280 1.11 -16.16 -11.92
CA LYS A 280 0.85 -17.49 -11.34
C LYS A 280 1.99 -18.00 -10.45
N TYR A 281 3.23 -17.67 -10.78
CA TYR A 281 4.39 -17.98 -9.96
C TYR A 281 4.75 -16.78 -9.09
N HIS A 282 4.82 -16.97 -7.78
CA HIS A 282 4.97 -15.92 -6.76
C HIS A 282 6.20 -15.00 -6.91
N HIS A 283 7.15 -15.34 -7.76
CA HIS A 283 8.36 -14.55 -7.98
C HIS A 283 8.30 -13.62 -9.20
N ASP A 284 7.25 -13.71 -10.02
CA ASP A 284 7.13 -12.95 -11.25
C ASP A 284 6.42 -11.61 -11.01
N LEU A 285 6.90 -10.54 -11.64
CA LEU A 285 6.29 -9.21 -11.69
C LEU A 285 5.96 -8.59 -10.30
N ASN A 286 6.84 -8.78 -9.31
CA ASN A 286 6.63 -8.32 -7.92
C ASN A 286 6.50 -6.80 -7.75
N ASN A 287 6.95 -6.01 -8.73
CA ASN A 287 6.81 -4.55 -8.71
C ASN A 287 5.58 -4.06 -9.50
N PHE A 288 4.73 -4.98 -9.94
CA PHE A 288 3.48 -4.70 -10.61
C PHE A 288 2.28 -5.16 -9.78
N ASN A 289 1.29 -4.28 -9.65
CA ASN A 289 -0.10 -4.66 -9.51
C ASN A 289 -0.65 -4.82 -10.92
N ILE A 290 -1.43 -5.85 -11.18
CA ILE A 290 -2.04 -6.07 -12.49
C ILE A 290 -3.56 -6.05 -12.39
N SER A 291 -4.22 -5.48 -13.38
CA SER A 291 -5.68 -5.44 -13.46
C SER A 291 -6.15 -5.67 -14.89
N VAL A 292 -7.24 -6.39 -15.03
CA VAL A 292 -7.92 -6.52 -16.33
C VAL A 292 -8.85 -5.33 -16.49
N GLY A 293 -8.70 -4.62 -17.61
CA GLY A 293 -9.60 -3.54 -18.01
C GLY A 293 -10.86 -4.12 -18.66
N VAL A 294 -11.92 -4.19 -17.89
CA VAL A 294 -13.20 -4.80 -18.28
C VAL A 294 -14.15 -3.75 -18.84
N THR A 295 -14.89 -4.11 -19.89
CA THR A 295 -15.92 -3.28 -20.51
C THR A 295 -17.33 -3.74 -20.13
N ASP A 296 -18.30 -2.84 -20.24
CA ASP A 296 -19.73 -3.19 -20.03
C ASP A 296 -20.20 -4.25 -21.04
N ALA A 297 -19.71 -4.20 -22.28
CA ALA A 297 -20.00 -5.20 -23.30
C ALA A 297 -19.48 -6.59 -22.92
N PHE A 298 -18.30 -6.70 -22.32
CA PHE A 298 -17.79 -7.98 -21.80
C PHE A 298 -18.65 -8.49 -20.65
N MET A 299 -18.99 -7.64 -19.68
CA MET A 299 -19.84 -8.05 -18.54
C MET A 299 -21.23 -8.50 -18.99
N GLU A 300 -21.79 -7.89 -20.03
CA GLU A 300 -23.02 -8.33 -20.63
C GLU A 300 -22.86 -9.71 -21.28
N SER A 301 -21.75 -9.94 -22.00
CA SER A 301 -21.42 -11.25 -22.58
C SER A 301 -21.23 -12.33 -21.51
N VAL A 302 -20.63 -11.99 -20.37
CA VAL A 302 -20.53 -12.89 -19.19
C VAL A 302 -21.91 -13.28 -18.70
N LYS A 303 -22.81 -12.31 -18.54
CA LYS A 303 -24.19 -12.52 -18.07
C LYS A 303 -25.00 -13.36 -19.04
N MET A 304 -24.82 -13.16 -20.35
CA MET A 304 -25.50 -13.88 -21.39
C MET A 304 -24.88 -15.24 -21.73
N LEU A 305 -23.72 -15.57 -21.12
CA LEU A 305 -22.92 -16.77 -21.39
C LEU A 305 -22.55 -16.89 -22.89
N THR A 306 -22.18 -15.76 -23.51
CA THR A 306 -21.80 -15.66 -24.92
C THR A 306 -20.30 -15.44 -25.09
N SER A 307 -19.84 -15.59 -26.35
CA SER A 307 -18.49 -15.19 -26.73
C SER A 307 -18.40 -13.68 -26.92
N TYR A 308 -17.18 -13.16 -26.79
CA TYR A 308 -16.85 -11.78 -27.12
C TYR A 308 -15.63 -11.73 -28.05
N ASP A 309 -15.49 -10.64 -28.78
CA ASP A 309 -14.47 -10.48 -29.80
C ASP A 309 -13.11 -10.09 -29.20
N LEU A 310 -12.05 -10.70 -29.69
CA LEU A 310 -10.67 -10.25 -29.50
C LEU A 310 -10.31 -9.30 -30.63
N ILE A 311 -9.78 -8.13 -30.26
CA ILE A 311 -9.53 -7.03 -31.17
C ILE A 311 -8.02 -6.78 -31.29
N ASP A 312 -7.51 -6.81 -32.51
CA ASP A 312 -6.13 -6.39 -32.76
C ASP A 312 -5.99 -4.89 -32.43
N PRO A 313 -5.07 -4.52 -31.51
CA PRO A 313 -4.95 -3.12 -31.07
C PRO A 313 -4.58 -2.14 -32.18
N LYS A 314 -3.80 -2.59 -33.18
CA LYS A 314 -3.31 -1.77 -34.27
C LYS A 314 -4.33 -1.64 -35.40
N GLU A 315 -4.82 -2.79 -35.89
CA GLU A 315 -5.72 -2.85 -37.05
C GLU A 315 -7.19 -2.57 -36.64
N LYS A 316 -7.52 -2.60 -35.35
CA LYS A 316 -8.88 -2.43 -34.81
C LYS A 316 -9.88 -3.41 -35.40
N GLN A 317 -9.43 -4.61 -35.73
CA GLN A 317 -10.23 -5.67 -36.33
C GLN A 317 -10.34 -6.87 -35.39
N LYS A 318 -11.44 -7.60 -35.52
CA LYS A 318 -11.62 -8.88 -34.87
C LYS A 318 -10.61 -9.89 -35.39
N VAL A 319 -9.83 -10.49 -34.47
CA VAL A 319 -8.82 -11.51 -34.78
C VAL A 319 -9.12 -12.86 -34.13
N GLY A 320 -10.13 -12.91 -33.27
CA GLY A 320 -10.56 -14.12 -32.59
C GLY A 320 -11.77 -13.85 -31.71
N GLU A 321 -12.18 -14.87 -30.99
CA GLU A 321 -13.23 -14.76 -29.97
C GLU A 321 -12.96 -15.73 -28.82
N LEU A 322 -13.42 -15.38 -27.62
CA LEU A 322 -13.37 -16.23 -26.44
C LEU A 322 -14.74 -16.26 -25.76
N ASN A 323 -15.02 -17.34 -25.02
CA ASN A 323 -16.19 -17.41 -24.17
C ASN A 323 -15.98 -16.46 -22.95
N ALA A 324 -16.88 -15.48 -22.79
CA ALA A 324 -16.73 -14.46 -21.76
C ALA A 324 -16.79 -15.04 -20.34
N ALA A 325 -17.68 -16.00 -20.10
CA ALA A 325 -17.81 -16.64 -18.80
C ALA A 325 -16.57 -17.44 -18.41
N GLU A 326 -15.96 -18.17 -19.37
CA GLU A 326 -14.72 -18.93 -19.11
C GLU A 326 -13.56 -17.99 -18.78
N VAL A 327 -13.37 -16.89 -19.51
CA VAL A 327 -12.34 -15.90 -19.24
C VAL A 327 -12.56 -15.24 -17.88
N TYR A 328 -13.80 -14.91 -17.53
CA TYR A 328 -14.15 -14.31 -16.25
C TYR A 328 -13.91 -15.26 -15.08
N LEU A 329 -14.27 -16.53 -15.19
CA LEU A 329 -13.98 -17.55 -14.19
C LEU A 329 -12.48 -17.76 -14.02
N HIS A 330 -11.73 -17.78 -15.12
CA HIS A 330 -10.28 -17.90 -15.07
C HIS A 330 -9.61 -16.70 -14.35
N LEU A 331 -10.12 -15.48 -14.58
CA LEU A 331 -9.70 -14.29 -13.85
C LEU A 331 -10.01 -14.41 -12.35
N VAL A 332 -11.19 -14.87 -11.98
CA VAL A 332 -11.63 -15.11 -10.60
C VAL A 332 -10.72 -16.13 -9.90
N GLU A 333 -10.41 -17.25 -10.58
CA GLU A 333 -9.54 -18.31 -10.05
C GLU A 333 -8.12 -17.79 -9.76
N GLN A 334 -7.54 -17.03 -10.68
CA GLN A 334 -6.20 -16.46 -10.48
C GLN A 334 -6.18 -15.42 -9.36
N ALA A 335 -7.20 -14.57 -9.27
CA ALA A 335 -7.35 -13.61 -8.18
C ALA A 335 -7.52 -14.32 -6.82
N TRP A 336 -8.29 -15.41 -6.76
CA TRP A 336 -8.42 -16.24 -5.56
C TRP A 336 -7.09 -16.90 -5.16
N GLU A 337 -6.31 -17.39 -6.13
CA GLU A 337 -5.05 -18.09 -5.90
C GLU A 337 -3.97 -17.16 -5.31
N ASN A 338 -3.80 -15.96 -5.87
CA ASN A 338 -2.66 -15.07 -5.54
C ASN A 338 -3.01 -13.58 -5.32
N GLY A 339 -4.28 -13.18 -5.39
CA GLY A 339 -4.74 -11.79 -5.20
C GLY A 339 -4.60 -10.90 -6.44
N ASP A 340 -4.12 -11.44 -7.56
CA ASP A 340 -3.97 -10.76 -8.85
C ASP A 340 -4.56 -11.65 -9.97
N PRO A 341 -5.16 -11.07 -11.04
CA PRO A 341 -5.37 -9.64 -11.31
C PRO A 341 -6.59 -9.07 -10.58
N GLY A 342 -6.57 -7.76 -10.32
CA GLY A 342 -7.77 -7.01 -10.00
C GLY A 342 -8.61 -6.70 -11.25
N ILE A 343 -9.73 -6.01 -11.06
CA ILE A 343 -10.58 -5.51 -12.14
C ILE A 343 -10.65 -3.99 -12.11
N VAL A 344 -10.59 -3.39 -13.31
CA VAL A 344 -10.87 -1.97 -13.55
C VAL A 344 -11.99 -1.89 -14.58
N PHE A 345 -13.09 -1.20 -14.25
CA PHE A 345 -14.26 -1.04 -15.10
C PHE A 345 -14.08 0.21 -15.99
N LEU A 346 -13.54 0.01 -17.20
CA LEU A 346 -13.06 1.09 -18.07
C LEU A 346 -14.18 2.03 -18.51
N ASP A 347 -15.38 1.50 -18.85
CA ASP A 347 -16.50 2.32 -19.32
C ASP A 347 -16.99 3.26 -18.22
N ARG A 348 -16.98 2.81 -16.96
CA ARG A 348 -17.36 3.63 -15.81
C ARG A 348 -16.36 4.74 -15.52
N ILE A 349 -15.07 4.42 -15.60
CA ILE A 349 -14.01 5.41 -15.48
C ILE A 349 -14.13 6.47 -16.58
N ASN A 350 -14.38 6.07 -17.81
CA ASN A 350 -14.50 6.98 -18.95
C ASN A 350 -15.82 7.76 -18.97
N ARG A 351 -16.91 7.20 -18.45
CA ARG A 351 -18.17 7.93 -18.22
C ARG A 351 -17.96 9.16 -17.35
N ASP A 352 -17.10 9.03 -16.33
CA ASP A 352 -16.80 10.10 -15.36
C ASP A 352 -15.55 10.91 -15.74
N ASN A 353 -14.94 10.67 -16.91
CA ASN A 353 -13.81 11.45 -17.38
C ASN A 353 -14.22 12.93 -17.58
N PRO A 354 -13.60 13.88 -16.87
CA PRO A 354 -13.98 15.29 -16.97
C PRO A 354 -13.55 15.93 -18.30
N THR A 355 -12.57 15.37 -19.01
CA THR A 355 -11.98 15.93 -20.23
C THR A 355 -11.90 14.88 -21.35
N PRO A 356 -13.02 14.28 -21.79
CA PRO A 356 -13.04 13.19 -22.77
C PRO A 356 -12.54 13.63 -24.16
N ALA A 357 -12.58 14.93 -24.46
CA ALA A 357 -12.02 15.47 -25.71
C ALA A 357 -10.49 15.37 -25.79
N LEU A 358 -9.80 15.12 -24.65
CA LEU A 358 -8.34 14.94 -24.61
C LEU A 358 -7.92 13.48 -24.78
N GLY A 359 -8.84 12.54 -24.69
CA GLY A 359 -8.59 11.11 -24.85
C GLY A 359 -9.35 10.24 -23.84
N GLU A 360 -9.13 8.94 -23.93
CA GLU A 360 -9.67 7.94 -23.02
C GLU A 360 -8.68 7.64 -21.89
N ILE A 361 -9.24 7.38 -20.72
CA ILE A 361 -8.48 6.89 -19.56
C ILE A 361 -8.30 5.38 -19.74
N GLU A 362 -7.07 4.94 -19.88
CA GLU A 362 -6.71 3.54 -20.15
C GLU A 362 -6.04 2.86 -18.96
N SER A 363 -5.62 3.64 -17.96
CA SER A 363 -4.88 3.11 -16.80
C SER A 363 -5.12 3.95 -15.55
N THR A 364 -4.66 3.39 -14.43
CA THR A 364 -4.66 4.03 -13.11
C THR A 364 -3.24 4.01 -12.53
N ASN A 365 -3.03 4.72 -11.42
CA ASN A 365 -1.84 4.55 -10.58
C ASN A 365 -1.79 3.14 -9.94
N PRO A 366 -0.70 2.75 -9.24
CA PRO A 366 -0.55 1.39 -8.69
C PRO A 366 -1.64 0.92 -7.73
N CYS A 367 -2.28 1.83 -7.00
CA CYS A 367 -3.32 1.49 -6.02
C CYS A 367 -4.75 1.63 -6.58
N GLY A 368 -4.91 2.06 -7.83
CA GLY A 368 -6.19 2.11 -8.53
C GLY A 368 -7.07 3.33 -8.23
N GLU A 369 -6.70 4.21 -7.30
CA GLU A 369 -7.52 5.36 -6.91
C GLU A 369 -7.47 6.54 -7.88
N GLN A 370 -6.50 6.56 -8.80
CA GLN A 370 -6.30 7.65 -9.76
C GLN A 370 -6.38 7.16 -11.21
N PRO A 371 -7.57 7.08 -11.79
CA PRO A 371 -7.74 6.96 -13.23
C PRO A 371 -7.26 8.25 -13.92
N LEU A 372 -6.25 8.15 -14.77
CA LEU A 372 -5.58 9.28 -15.38
C LEU A 372 -5.41 9.09 -16.89
N LEU A 373 -5.45 10.18 -17.61
CA LEU A 373 -5.05 10.23 -19.02
C LEU A 373 -3.52 10.04 -19.15
N PRO A 374 -3.03 9.63 -20.31
CA PRO A 374 -1.59 9.61 -20.58
C PRO A 374 -0.90 10.93 -20.23
N PHE A 375 0.24 10.84 -19.52
CA PHE A 375 1.01 11.98 -18.99
C PHE A 375 0.31 12.82 -17.92
N GLU A 376 -0.85 12.42 -17.40
CA GLU A 376 -1.39 13.06 -16.23
C GLU A 376 -0.65 12.58 -14.96
N ALA A 377 -0.64 13.45 -13.97
CA ALA A 377 -0.22 13.14 -12.61
C ALA A 377 -1.16 13.79 -11.61
N CYS A 378 -1.21 13.24 -10.41
CA CYS A 378 -2.05 13.75 -9.33
C CYS A 378 -1.29 13.78 -8.00
N ASN A 379 -1.42 14.88 -7.29
CA ASN A 379 -1.04 15.00 -5.89
C ASN A 379 -2.25 14.72 -5.00
N LEU A 380 -1.99 14.03 -3.89
CA LEU A 380 -3.02 13.53 -3.00
C LEU A 380 -2.87 14.13 -1.60
N GLY A 381 -3.96 14.11 -0.86
CA GLY A 381 -3.97 14.39 0.57
C GLY A 381 -5.21 13.81 1.22
N SER A 382 -5.12 13.52 2.51
CA SER A 382 -6.19 12.83 3.23
C SER A 382 -6.54 13.53 4.53
N ILE A 383 -7.82 13.76 4.72
CA ILE A 383 -8.40 14.32 5.95
C ILE A 383 -8.55 13.19 6.97
N ASN A 384 -8.15 13.43 8.19
CA ASN A 384 -8.30 12.48 9.28
C ASN A 384 -9.69 12.62 9.94
N LEU A 385 -10.60 11.76 9.58
CA LEU A 385 -11.99 11.80 10.04
C LEU A 385 -12.15 11.61 11.54
N SER A 386 -11.23 10.91 12.21
CA SER A 386 -11.28 10.73 13.67
C SER A 386 -11.23 12.03 14.46
N LYS A 387 -10.76 13.13 13.83
CA LYS A 387 -10.69 14.47 14.44
C LYS A 387 -12.00 15.26 14.40
N PHE A 388 -13.01 14.74 13.71
CA PHE A 388 -14.28 15.43 13.47
C PHE A 388 -15.47 14.76 14.17
N VAL A 389 -15.22 14.08 15.28
CA VAL A 389 -16.28 13.63 16.19
C VAL A 389 -16.30 14.55 17.41
N THR A 390 -17.47 15.11 17.70
CA THR A 390 -17.73 15.96 18.86
C THR A 390 -18.94 15.44 19.60
N SER A 391 -19.29 16.07 20.72
CA SER A 391 -20.47 15.69 21.51
C SER A 391 -21.53 16.79 21.47
N ALA A 392 -22.76 16.41 21.13
CA ALA A 392 -23.94 17.27 21.28
C ALA A 392 -24.96 16.54 22.18
N ASP A 393 -25.36 17.19 23.26
CA ASP A 393 -26.29 16.62 24.25
C ASP A 393 -25.88 15.24 24.79
N GLY A 394 -24.54 15.01 24.90
CA GLY A 394 -23.97 13.74 25.37
C GLY A 394 -23.86 12.65 24.30
N ASN A 395 -24.32 12.88 23.07
CA ASN A 395 -24.22 11.95 21.96
C ASN A 395 -23.07 12.35 21.00
N PRO A 396 -22.32 11.38 20.44
CA PRO A 396 -21.30 11.67 19.43
C PRO A 396 -21.95 12.13 18.12
N VAL A 397 -21.46 13.23 17.57
CA VAL A 397 -21.91 13.81 16.28
C VAL A 397 -20.74 14.24 15.45
N VAL A 398 -20.93 14.35 14.13
CA VAL A 398 -19.91 14.85 13.20
C VAL A 398 -19.80 16.38 13.30
N ASP A 399 -18.57 16.88 13.46
CA ASP A 399 -18.25 18.31 13.38
C ASP A 399 -18.16 18.75 11.90
N TYR A 400 -19.30 19.03 11.29
CA TYR A 400 -19.37 19.46 9.89
C TYR A 400 -18.77 20.84 9.65
N GLU A 401 -18.81 21.76 10.64
CA GLU A 401 -18.22 23.09 10.47
C GLU A 401 -16.69 23.02 10.48
N GLY A 402 -16.09 22.30 11.43
CA GLY A 402 -14.66 22.05 11.44
C GLY A 402 -14.20 21.30 10.19
N LEU A 403 -14.97 20.29 9.76
CA LEU A 403 -14.69 19.53 8.55
C LEU A 403 -14.71 20.43 7.29
N LYS A 404 -15.67 21.34 7.17
CA LYS A 404 -15.77 22.32 6.08
C LYS A 404 -14.50 23.18 6.00
N GLU A 405 -14.06 23.74 7.13
CA GLU A 405 -12.87 24.59 7.17
C GLU A 405 -11.64 23.82 6.63
N ILE A 406 -11.46 22.58 7.07
CA ILE A 406 -10.33 21.74 6.64
C ILE A 406 -10.47 21.31 5.17
N VAL A 407 -11.66 20.97 4.68
CA VAL A 407 -11.89 20.66 3.26
C VAL A 407 -11.47 21.83 2.37
N TRP A 408 -11.89 23.06 2.70
CA TRP A 408 -11.54 24.24 1.94
C TRP A 408 -10.05 24.53 1.94
N LEU A 409 -9.40 24.39 3.10
CA LEU A 409 -7.97 24.58 3.25
C LEU A 409 -7.17 23.50 2.51
N ALA A 410 -7.64 22.25 2.56
CA ALA A 410 -7.01 21.12 1.87
C ALA A 410 -7.09 21.23 0.34
N VAL A 411 -8.22 21.64 -0.21
CA VAL A 411 -8.38 21.91 -1.66
C VAL A 411 -7.40 23.01 -2.09
N ARG A 412 -7.27 24.09 -1.32
CA ARG A 412 -6.32 25.17 -1.60
C ARG A 412 -4.88 24.66 -1.53
N PHE A 413 -4.52 23.92 -0.50
CA PHE A 413 -3.19 23.28 -0.36
C PHE A 413 -2.84 22.41 -1.57
N LEU A 414 -3.79 21.58 -2.02
CA LEU A 414 -3.56 20.67 -3.15
C LEU A 414 -3.47 21.41 -4.49
N ASP A 415 -4.25 22.49 -4.69
CA ASP A 415 -4.12 23.36 -5.87
C ASP A 415 -2.76 24.07 -5.88
N ASP A 416 -2.32 24.61 -4.74
CA ASP A 416 -1.02 25.26 -4.57
C ASP A 416 0.15 24.26 -4.79
N THR A 417 -0.02 23.01 -4.39
CA THR A 417 0.96 21.94 -4.62
C THR A 417 1.23 21.73 -6.12
N ILE A 418 0.25 21.92 -7.00
CA ILE A 418 0.44 21.83 -8.45
C ILE A 418 1.44 22.89 -8.93
N ASP A 419 1.27 24.13 -8.48
CA ASP A 419 2.11 25.25 -8.90
C ASP A 419 3.54 25.15 -8.36
N MET A 420 3.72 24.51 -7.20
CA MET A 420 5.02 24.35 -6.54
C MET A 420 5.76 23.06 -6.94
N SER A 421 5.12 22.15 -7.67
CA SER A 421 5.71 20.86 -8.08
C SER A 421 6.59 21.01 -9.30
N ARG A 422 7.71 20.28 -9.31
CA ARG A 422 8.63 20.16 -10.46
C ARG A 422 8.46 18.79 -11.09
N TYR A 423 7.72 18.74 -12.18
CA TYR A 423 7.49 17.47 -12.87
C TYR A 423 8.70 17.04 -13.69
N PRO A 424 8.99 15.72 -13.76
CA PRO A 424 10.19 15.23 -14.47
C PRO A 424 10.13 15.32 -16.00
N LEU A 425 8.95 15.53 -16.58
CA LEU A 425 8.69 15.56 -18.01
C LEU A 425 7.85 16.78 -18.39
N PRO A 426 8.16 17.47 -19.52
CA PRO A 426 7.37 18.60 -20.00
C PRO A 426 5.91 18.22 -20.31
N GLU A 427 5.68 17.03 -20.86
CA GLU A 427 4.36 16.52 -21.19
C GLU A 427 3.48 16.38 -19.92
N ILE A 428 4.08 15.92 -18.83
CA ILE A 428 3.38 15.83 -17.53
C ILE A 428 3.05 17.24 -17.04
N THR A 429 3.98 18.18 -17.11
CA THR A 429 3.73 19.57 -16.73
C THR A 429 2.55 20.14 -17.51
N ALA A 430 2.54 19.98 -18.83
CA ALA A 430 1.46 20.47 -19.70
C ALA A 430 0.09 19.87 -19.35
N MET A 431 0.03 18.56 -19.10
CA MET A 431 -1.22 17.87 -18.75
C MET A 431 -1.72 18.24 -17.35
N VAL A 432 -0.81 18.29 -16.38
CA VAL A 432 -1.19 18.64 -14.99
C VAL A 432 -1.65 20.10 -14.90
N GLU A 433 -0.94 21.04 -15.46
CA GLU A 433 -1.37 22.45 -15.52
C GLU A 433 -2.64 22.62 -16.36
N GLY A 434 -2.81 21.77 -17.38
CA GLY A 434 -3.97 21.74 -18.27
C GLY A 434 -5.26 21.38 -17.53
N ASN A 435 -5.24 20.34 -16.73
CA ASN A 435 -6.41 19.76 -16.06
C ASN A 435 -6.48 20.07 -14.57
N ARG A 436 -5.37 20.36 -13.92
CA ARG A 436 -5.27 20.62 -12.46
C ARG A 436 -6.03 19.61 -11.61
N LYS A 437 -5.90 18.32 -11.91
CA LYS A 437 -6.51 17.28 -11.09
C LYS A 437 -5.83 17.19 -9.72
N ILE A 438 -6.63 17.15 -8.66
CA ILE A 438 -6.19 16.90 -7.29
C ILE A 438 -6.93 15.71 -6.71
N GLY A 439 -6.40 15.13 -5.65
CA GLY A 439 -6.98 13.97 -5.00
C GLY A 439 -7.12 14.17 -3.50
N LEU A 440 -8.21 14.83 -3.07
CA LEU A 440 -8.57 14.96 -1.67
C LEU A 440 -9.34 13.73 -1.24
N GLY A 441 -8.83 13.01 -0.24
CA GLY A 441 -9.44 11.83 0.34
C GLY A 441 -9.55 11.90 1.85
N VAL A 442 -9.80 10.75 2.45
CA VAL A 442 -9.95 10.60 3.89
C VAL A 442 -9.11 9.44 4.45
N MET A 443 -8.82 9.50 5.74
CA MET A 443 -8.25 8.43 6.57
C MET A 443 -8.90 8.49 7.96
N GLY A 444 -8.65 7.52 8.82
CA GLY A 444 -9.23 7.52 10.17
C GLY A 444 -10.72 7.19 10.21
N PHE A 445 -11.25 6.56 9.15
CA PHE A 445 -12.68 6.28 9.08
C PHE A 445 -13.13 5.23 10.11
N ALA A 446 -12.39 4.13 10.27
CA ALA A 446 -12.72 3.13 11.28
C ALA A 446 -12.67 3.71 12.70
N ASP A 447 -11.68 4.58 12.98
CA ASP A 447 -11.60 5.26 14.28
C ASP A 447 -12.81 6.20 14.47
N MET A 448 -13.23 6.94 13.44
CA MET A 448 -14.43 7.77 13.50
C MET A 448 -15.66 6.93 13.86
N LEU A 449 -15.83 5.77 13.25
CA LEU A 449 -16.94 4.86 13.54
C LEU A 449 -16.91 4.37 14.99
N TYR A 450 -15.72 4.02 15.51
CA TYR A 450 -15.58 3.64 16.91
C TYR A 450 -15.97 4.76 17.86
N HIS A 451 -15.51 6.00 17.60
CA HIS A 451 -15.88 7.19 18.38
C HIS A 451 -17.39 7.49 18.31
N MET A 452 -18.04 7.14 17.19
CA MET A 452 -19.48 7.32 17.00
C MET A 452 -20.31 6.15 17.57
N GLY A 453 -19.67 5.05 18.00
CA GLY A 453 -20.35 3.83 18.44
C GLY A 453 -21.08 3.09 17.31
N VAL A 454 -20.61 3.24 16.06
CA VAL A 454 -21.25 2.68 14.85
C VAL A 454 -20.43 1.51 14.32
N PRO A 455 -21.04 0.32 14.16
CA PRO A 455 -20.37 -0.83 13.55
C PRO A 455 -20.06 -0.55 12.08
N TYR A 456 -18.86 -0.93 11.63
CA TYR A 456 -18.43 -0.78 10.23
C TYR A 456 -19.36 -1.51 9.24
N ASN A 457 -19.78 -2.71 9.59
CA ASN A 457 -20.67 -3.58 8.81
C ASN A 457 -22.16 -3.33 9.13
N SER A 458 -22.62 -2.10 9.01
CA SER A 458 -23.99 -1.70 9.31
C SER A 458 -24.56 -0.73 8.28
N GLU A 459 -25.89 -0.73 8.13
CA GLU A 459 -26.59 0.27 7.30
C GLU A 459 -26.38 1.69 7.83
N GLN A 460 -26.23 1.85 9.14
CA GLN A 460 -25.94 3.13 9.77
C GLN A 460 -24.58 3.67 9.31
N ALA A 461 -23.56 2.81 9.21
CA ALA A 461 -22.25 3.23 8.69
C ALA A 461 -22.33 3.64 7.22
N LEU A 462 -23.08 2.92 6.38
CA LEU A 462 -23.27 3.29 4.97
C LEU A 462 -23.97 4.65 4.84
N GLN A 463 -25.04 4.88 5.61
CA GLN A 463 -25.73 6.18 5.60
C GLN A 463 -24.80 7.30 6.05
N LEU A 464 -24.02 7.08 7.13
CA LEU A 464 -23.05 8.07 7.59
C LEU A 464 -22.02 8.40 6.49
N VAL A 465 -21.53 7.40 5.76
CA VAL A 465 -20.61 7.61 4.64
C VAL A 465 -21.24 8.42 3.52
N GLU A 466 -22.47 8.11 3.15
CA GLU A 466 -23.16 8.86 2.09
C GLU A 466 -23.31 10.33 2.47
N ASP A 467 -23.77 10.63 3.69
CA ASP A 467 -23.93 12.00 4.17
C ASP A 467 -22.59 12.74 4.25
N LEU A 468 -21.56 12.07 4.81
CA LEU A 468 -20.22 12.61 4.96
C LEU A 468 -19.56 12.92 3.61
N MET A 469 -19.59 11.97 2.69
CA MET A 469 -18.94 12.12 1.39
C MET A 469 -19.70 13.06 0.45
N ALA A 470 -21.03 13.09 0.53
CA ALA A 470 -21.83 14.11 -0.14
C ALA A 470 -21.46 15.51 0.33
N PHE A 471 -21.26 15.69 1.64
CA PHE A 471 -20.81 16.95 2.23
C PHE A 471 -19.39 17.31 1.75
N ILE A 472 -18.42 16.38 1.85
CA ILE A 472 -17.04 16.63 1.42
C ILE A 472 -16.99 16.97 -0.08
N GLN A 473 -17.70 16.23 -0.94
CA GLN A 473 -17.76 16.51 -2.38
C GLN A 473 -18.37 17.89 -2.64
N HIS A 474 -19.47 18.24 -1.97
CA HIS A 474 -20.09 19.55 -2.11
C HIS A 474 -19.13 20.67 -1.70
N GLN A 475 -18.54 20.59 -0.51
CA GLN A 475 -17.64 21.62 0.02
C GLN A 475 -16.36 21.75 -0.81
N SER A 476 -15.79 20.65 -1.28
CA SER A 476 -14.59 20.67 -2.10
C SER A 476 -14.84 21.28 -3.50
N ARG A 477 -16.01 21.02 -4.08
CA ARG A 477 -16.43 21.67 -5.34
C ARG A 477 -16.68 23.18 -5.15
N GLU A 478 -17.28 23.60 -4.03
CA GLU A 478 -17.42 25.01 -3.71
C GLU A 478 -16.06 25.68 -3.54
N ALA A 479 -15.15 25.08 -2.81
CA ALA A 479 -13.78 25.58 -2.66
C ALA A 479 -13.07 25.73 -4.01
N SER A 480 -13.14 24.71 -4.88
CA SER A 480 -12.57 24.78 -6.24
C SER A 480 -13.24 25.85 -7.11
N ARG A 481 -14.54 26.09 -6.92
CA ARG A 481 -15.28 27.17 -7.62
C ARG A 481 -14.81 28.55 -7.14
N GLU A 482 -14.63 28.75 -5.85
CA GLU A 482 -14.12 30.01 -5.30
C GLU A 482 -12.65 30.27 -5.74
N LEU A 483 -11.82 29.20 -5.79
CA LEU A 483 -10.49 29.33 -6.37
C LEU A 483 -10.56 29.71 -7.87
N ALA A 484 -11.48 29.13 -8.63
CA ALA A 484 -11.65 29.48 -10.05
C ALA A 484 -12.06 30.95 -10.28
N LYS A 485 -12.84 31.56 -9.35
CA LYS A 485 -13.17 32.98 -9.42
C LYS A 485 -11.94 33.88 -9.23
N LYS A 486 -11.01 33.45 -8.37
CA LYS A 486 -9.81 34.23 -8.02
C LYS A 486 -8.64 33.97 -8.98
N ARG A 487 -8.47 32.72 -9.42
CA ARG A 487 -7.26 32.23 -10.13
C ARG A 487 -7.53 31.77 -11.57
N GLY A 488 -8.80 31.81 -12.00
CA GLY A 488 -9.24 31.25 -13.29
C GLY A 488 -9.53 29.75 -13.21
N THR A 489 -10.27 29.23 -14.19
CA THR A 489 -10.53 27.79 -14.35
C THR A 489 -9.25 27.06 -14.80
N PHE A 490 -9.25 25.71 -14.73
CA PHE A 490 -8.16 24.94 -15.36
C PHE A 490 -8.10 25.20 -16.88
N LYS A 491 -6.89 25.12 -17.46
CA LYS A 491 -6.64 25.56 -18.86
C LYS A 491 -7.49 24.81 -19.89
N ASN A 492 -7.71 23.50 -19.67
CA ASN A 492 -8.49 22.65 -20.56
C ASN A 492 -10.01 22.68 -20.29
N PHE A 493 -10.51 23.68 -19.53
CA PHE A 493 -11.92 23.80 -19.18
C PHE A 493 -12.84 23.76 -20.38
N ASP A 494 -12.46 24.40 -21.48
CA ASP A 494 -13.26 24.44 -22.72
C ASP A 494 -13.37 23.06 -23.42
N ASN A 495 -12.49 22.12 -23.09
CA ASN A 495 -12.50 20.74 -23.57
C ASN A 495 -13.19 19.79 -22.57
N SER A 496 -13.77 20.33 -21.49
CA SER A 496 -14.36 19.54 -20.41
C SER A 496 -15.86 19.39 -20.54
N VAL A 497 -16.41 18.40 -19.84
CA VAL A 497 -17.84 18.19 -19.68
C VAL A 497 -18.53 19.33 -18.90
N PHE A 498 -17.75 20.22 -18.26
CA PHE A 498 -18.21 21.33 -17.44
C PHE A 498 -18.50 22.60 -18.24
N LYS A 499 -17.95 22.74 -19.44
CA LYS A 499 -18.07 23.94 -20.29
C LYS A 499 -19.51 24.46 -20.39
N ASN A 500 -20.45 23.55 -20.64
CA ASN A 500 -21.84 23.89 -20.89
C ASN A 500 -22.75 23.69 -19.65
N LYS A 501 -22.18 23.33 -18.50
CA LYS A 501 -22.93 23.13 -17.26
C LYS A 501 -22.93 24.42 -16.43
N LYS A 502 -24.11 25.03 -16.23
CA LYS A 502 -24.28 26.24 -15.41
C LYS A 502 -23.79 25.97 -14.00
N GLY A 503 -22.97 26.88 -13.46
CA GLY A 503 -22.45 26.80 -12.11
C GLY A 503 -21.24 25.87 -11.92
N CYS A 504 -20.75 25.17 -12.95
CA CYS A 504 -19.63 24.22 -12.88
C CYS A 504 -18.27 24.81 -13.33
N ARG A 505 -17.99 26.06 -12.99
CA ARG A 505 -16.69 26.69 -13.25
C ARG A 505 -15.71 26.36 -12.14
N TYR A 506 -14.92 25.30 -12.32
CA TYR A 506 -13.97 24.78 -11.33
C TYR A 506 -12.52 25.15 -11.66
N ARG A 507 -11.68 25.26 -10.62
CA ARG A 507 -10.23 25.39 -10.74
C ARG A 507 -9.58 24.06 -11.08
N ASN A 508 -10.18 22.95 -10.65
CA ASN A 508 -9.65 21.58 -10.73
C ASN A 508 -10.62 20.69 -11.50
N ALA A 509 -10.14 19.89 -12.44
CA ALA A 509 -10.97 19.00 -13.26
C ALA A 509 -11.54 17.83 -12.45
N THR A 510 -10.78 17.29 -11.49
CA THR A 510 -11.26 16.37 -10.44
C THR A 510 -10.72 16.82 -9.09
N ILE A 511 -11.41 16.45 -8.00
CA ILE A 511 -11.06 16.92 -6.67
C ILE A 511 -10.91 15.76 -5.68
N THR A 512 -11.87 14.82 -5.65
CA THR A 512 -11.94 13.79 -4.62
C THR A 512 -11.39 12.43 -5.08
N THR A 513 -10.76 11.71 -4.15
CA THR A 513 -10.24 10.34 -4.32
C THR A 513 -10.14 9.64 -2.97
N ILE A 514 -10.12 8.33 -2.93
CA ILE A 514 -9.81 7.60 -1.69
C ILE A 514 -8.52 6.81 -1.89
N ALA A 515 -7.45 7.31 -1.27
CA ALA A 515 -6.12 6.69 -1.29
C ALA A 515 -5.93 5.70 -0.12
N PRO A 516 -5.00 4.73 -0.21
CA PRO A 516 -4.78 3.75 0.85
C PRO A 516 -4.27 4.35 2.17
N THR A 517 -3.53 5.43 2.14
CA THR A 517 -2.92 6.15 3.28
C THR A 517 -2.07 5.34 4.25
N GLY A 518 -1.57 4.16 3.86
CA GLY A 518 -0.91 3.22 4.78
C GLY A 518 0.22 3.79 5.63
N THR A 519 1.05 4.71 5.09
CA THR A 519 2.12 5.36 5.86
C THR A 519 1.65 6.65 6.53
N LEU A 520 0.73 7.40 5.88
CA LEU A 520 0.21 8.65 6.44
C LEU A 520 -0.62 8.40 7.69
N SER A 521 -1.40 7.33 7.71
CA SER A 521 -2.19 6.94 8.88
C SER A 521 -1.30 6.58 10.09
N ILE A 522 -0.13 5.95 9.87
CA ILE A 522 0.85 5.71 10.95
C ILE A 522 1.38 7.04 11.50
N ILE A 523 1.67 8.02 10.64
CA ILE A 523 2.13 9.35 11.06
C ILE A 523 1.04 10.07 11.85
N ALA A 524 -0.20 10.00 11.39
CA ALA A 524 -1.36 10.65 12.02
C ALA A 524 -1.91 9.89 13.23
N GLY A 525 -1.47 8.66 13.47
CA GLY A 525 -1.98 7.82 14.55
C GLY A 525 -3.45 7.43 14.39
N CYS A 526 -3.88 7.11 13.16
CA CYS A 526 -5.27 6.75 12.86
C CYS A 526 -5.35 5.56 11.90
N SER A 527 -6.55 5.04 11.67
CA SER A 527 -6.82 3.96 10.73
C SER A 527 -6.55 4.37 9.28
N SER A 528 -6.20 3.40 8.43
CA SER A 528 -5.77 3.61 7.05
C SER A 528 -6.98 3.78 6.12
N GLY A 529 -7.06 4.91 5.44
CA GLY A 529 -8.11 5.20 4.45
C GLY A 529 -9.51 4.95 5.00
N ILE A 530 -10.23 4.10 4.29
CA ILE A 530 -11.57 3.63 4.64
C ILE A 530 -11.59 2.15 5.06
N GLU A 531 -10.42 1.58 5.28
CA GLU A 531 -10.31 0.19 5.70
C GLU A 531 -10.78 0.00 7.16
N PRO A 532 -11.42 -1.12 7.50
CA PRO A 532 -11.58 -1.51 8.90
C PRO A 532 -10.20 -1.77 9.52
N LEU A 533 -10.06 -1.67 10.83
CA LEU A 533 -8.81 -2.02 11.49
C LEU A 533 -8.46 -3.48 11.24
N PHE A 534 -7.18 -3.76 11.01
CA PHE A 534 -6.72 -5.14 10.86
C PHE A 534 -6.79 -5.91 12.19
N ALA A 535 -6.41 -5.25 13.30
CA ALA A 535 -6.47 -5.81 14.63
C ALA A 535 -6.60 -4.69 15.68
N LEU A 536 -7.26 -4.96 16.81
CA LEU A 536 -7.40 -4.05 17.94
C LEU A 536 -6.20 -4.09 18.87
N SER A 537 -5.50 -5.20 18.90
CA SER A 537 -4.26 -5.40 19.66
C SER A 537 -3.33 -6.30 18.86
N PHE A 538 -2.03 -6.01 18.91
CA PHE A 538 -1.01 -6.82 18.25
C PHE A 538 0.29 -6.79 19.02
N VAL A 539 1.08 -7.84 18.87
CA VAL A 539 2.40 -7.93 19.48
C VAL A 539 3.45 -7.44 18.49
N ARG A 540 4.18 -6.45 18.91
CA ARG A 540 5.30 -5.91 18.15
C ARG A 540 6.60 -6.49 18.63
N ARG A 541 7.37 -7.05 17.71
CA ARG A 541 8.76 -7.45 17.98
C ARG A 541 9.70 -6.28 17.76
N VAL A 542 10.36 -5.82 18.83
CA VAL A 542 11.40 -4.78 18.79
C VAL A 542 12.78 -5.43 18.91
N MET A 543 13.85 -4.63 18.79
CA MET A 543 15.23 -5.10 18.91
C MET A 543 15.41 -5.94 20.19
N ASP A 544 16.20 -7.02 20.10
CA ASP A 544 16.50 -7.99 21.16
C ASP A 544 15.37 -8.98 21.53
N ASN A 545 14.42 -9.24 20.61
CA ASN A 545 13.28 -10.14 20.82
C ASN A 545 12.30 -9.74 21.92
N ASP A 546 12.31 -8.51 22.39
CA ASP A 546 11.27 -8.01 23.28
C ASP A 546 9.95 -7.88 22.52
N GLU A 547 8.90 -8.47 23.02
CA GLU A 547 7.56 -8.41 22.51
C GLU A 547 6.78 -7.31 23.26
N LEU A 548 6.45 -6.22 22.55
CA LEU A 548 5.61 -5.14 23.07
C LEU A 548 4.18 -5.32 22.59
N LEU A 549 3.25 -5.30 23.53
CA LEU A 549 1.82 -5.31 23.25
C LEU A 549 1.39 -3.88 22.89
N GLU A 550 0.90 -3.69 21.65
CA GLU A 550 0.24 -2.45 21.23
C GLU A 550 -1.28 -2.68 21.17
N VAL A 551 -2.04 -1.79 21.79
CA VAL A 551 -3.50 -1.82 21.82
C VAL A 551 -4.01 -0.54 21.16
N ASN A 552 -5.11 -0.62 20.39
CA ASN A 552 -5.76 0.58 19.89
C ASN A 552 -6.15 1.49 21.07
N PRO A 553 -5.71 2.75 21.10
CA PRO A 553 -5.86 3.61 22.28
C PRO A 553 -7.33 3.84 22.68
N TYR A 554 -8.21 3.94 21.68
CA TYR A 554 -9.64 4.14 21.97
C TYR A 554 -10.29 2.87 22.50
N PHE A 555 -9.94 1.70 21.97
CA PHE A 555 -10.39 0.43 22.53
C PHE A 555 -9.89 0.24 23.97
N GLU A 556 -8.63 0.60 24.23
CA GLU A 556 -8.05 0.57 25.58
C GLU A 556 -8.82 1.49 26.54
N GLN A 557 -9.16 2.70 26.10
CA GLN A 557 -9.98 3.63 26.87
C GLN A 557 -11.35 3.03 27.20
N VAL A 558 -12.07 2.54 26.20
CA VAL A 558 -13.39 1.92 26.37
C VAL A 558 -13.30 0.70 27.30
N ALA A 559 -12.26 -0.12 27.19
CA ALA A 559 -12.06 -1.27 28.05
C ALA A 559 -11.84 -0.86 29.51
N LYS A 560 -11.11 0.23 29.77
CA LYS A 560 -10.90 0.77 31.13
C LYS A 560 -12.19 1.37 31.70
N GLU A 561 -12.91 2.16 30.91
CA GLU A 561 -14.18 2.79 31.32
C GLU A 561 -15.27 1.76 31.65
N ASN A 562 -15.33 0.65 30.90
CA ASN A 562 -16.26 -0.44 31.12
C ASN A 562 -15.74 -1.54 32.06
N GLY A 563 -14.55 -1.38 32.63
CA GLY A 563 -14.01 -2.25 33.70
C GLY A 563 -13.55 -3.63 33.25
N PHE A 564 -13.40 -3.92 31.95
CA PHE A 564 -12.92 -5.22 31.47
C PHE A 564 -11.45 -5.21 31.00
N PHE A 565 -10.74 -4.11 31.15
CA PHE A 565 -9.33 -4.04 30.76
C PHE A 565 -8.46 -4.95 31.64
N SER A 566 -7.73 -5.87 31.01
CA SER A 566 -6.63 -6.62 31.63
C SER A 566 -5.54 -6.93 30.61
N SER A 567 -4.28 -6.99 31.04
CA SER A 567 -3.15 -7.37 30.18
C SER A 567 -3.32 -8.77 29.60
N GLU A 568 -3.96 -9.69 30.32
CA GLU A 568 -4.24 -11.03 29.86
C GLU A 568 -5.25 -11.03 28.69
N LEU A 569 -6.34 -10.26 28.84
CA LEU A 569 -7.33 -10.10 27.76
C LEU A 569 -6.70 -9.44 26.53
N MET A 570 -5.90 -8.39 26.70
CA MET A 570 -5.23 -7.70 25.58
C MET A 570 -4.26 -8.62 24.83
N ASN A 571 -3.54 -9.48 25.55
CA ASN A 571 -2.68 -10.51 24.94
C ASN A 571 -3.50 -11.58 24.19
N ARG A 572 -4.65 -11.97 24.70
CA ARG A 572 -5.56 -12.92 24.01
C ARG A 572 -6.08 -12.31 22.69
N ILE A 573 -6.43 -11.03 22.72
CA ILE A 573 -6.89 -10.29 21.52
C ILE A 573 -5.77 -10.21 20.49
N ALA A 574 -4.54 -9.90 20.91
CA ALA A 574 -3.39 -9.79 20.02
C ALA A 574 -3.06 -11.08 19.24
N GLY A 575 -3.42 -12.24 19.78
CA GLY A 575 -3.25 -13.55 19.14
C GLY A 575 -4.37 -13.95 18.18
N ARG A 576 -5.54 -13.28 18.24
CA ARG A 576 -6.76 -13.73 17.53
C ARG A 576 -7.20 -12.82 16.40
N GLY A 577 -6.89 -11.52 16.45
CA GLY A 577 -7.30 -10.52 15.45
C GLY A 577 -8.78 -10.13 15.50
N SER A 578 -9.63 -10.85 16.23
CA SER A 578 -11.05 -10.57 16.42
C SER A 578 -11.41 -10.66 17.89
N ILE A 579 -12.45 -9.92 18.29
CA ILE A 579 -13.07 -9.98 19.63
C ILE A 579 -14.50 -10.53 19.61
N ALA A 580 -15.00 -10.94 18.45
CA ALA A 580 -16.41 -11.29 18.25
C ALA A 580 -16.90 -12.42 19.16
N ASP A 581 -16.05 -13.41 19.46
CA ASP A 581 -16.32 -14.59 20.28
C ASP A 581 -15.82 -14.49 21.75
N LEU A 582 -15.36 -13.31 22.19
CA LEU A 582 -14.84 -13.09 23.53
C LEU A 582 -15.96 -12.64 24.48
N GLU A 583 -16.55 -13.57 25.20
CA GLU A 583 -17.66 -13.32 26.17
C GLU A 583 -17.26 -12.39 27.32
N ASP A 584 -15.97 -12.28 27.63
CA ASP A 584 -15.43 -11.34 28.64
C ASP A 584 -15.62 -9.87 28.25
N ILE A 585 -15.98 -9.60 26.97
CA ILE A 585 -16.20 -8.25 26.44
C ILE A 585 -17.70 -8.04 26.23
N PRO A 586 -18.28 -6.90 26.68
CA PRO A 586 -19.69 -6.59 26.47
C PRO A 586 -20.09 -6.67 24.97
N GLU A 587 -21.30 -7.16 24.70
CA GLU A 587 -21.78 -7.41 23.35
C GLU A 587 -21.84 -6.14 22.50
N ASP A 588 -22.25 -5.01 23.06
CA ASP A 588 -22.30 -3.72 22.40
C ASP A 588 -20.91 -3.26 21.96
N VAL A 589 -19.87 -3.50 22.79
CA VAL A 589 -18.47 -3.22 22.44
C VAL A 589 -18.01 -4.14 21.32
N ARG A 590 -18.26 -5.46 21.42
CA ARG A 590 -17.88 -6.42 20.36
C ARG A 590 -18.51 -6.09 19.02
N ARG A 591 -19.75 -5.60 19.02
CA ARG A 591 -20.46 -5.19 17.82
C ARG A 591 -19.85 -3.97 17.14
N VAL A 592 -19.33 -3.01 17.92
CA VAL A 592 -18.74 -1.77 17.38
C VAL A 592 -17.30 -2.00 16.93
N PHE A 593 -16.49 -2.67 17.73
CA PHE A 593 -15.06 -2.85 17.48
C PHE A 593 -14.74 -4.04 16.58
N VAL A 594 -15.41 -4.12 15.43
CA VAL A 594 -15.15 -5.15 14.42
C VAL A 594 -13.83 -4.87 13.68
N THR A 595 -13.13 -5.95 13.33
CA THR A 595 -11.88 -5.91 12.55
C THR A 595 -12.11 -6.35 11.10
N ALA A 596 -11.09 -6.23 10.27
CA ALA A 596 -11.16 -6.67 8.87
C ALA A 596 -11.55 -8.14 8.70
N HIS A 597 -11.29 -8.97 9.72
CA HIS A 597 -11.64 -10.40 9.73
C HIS A 597 -13.10 -10.67 10.10
N ASP A 598 -13.74 -9.71 10.77
CA ASP A 598 -15.16 -9.81 11.19
C ASP A 598 -16.11 -9.28 10.12
N VAL A 599 -15.59 -8.51 9.16
CA VAL A 599 -16.39 -7.87 8.11
C VAL A 599 -16.57 -8.83 6.93
N ALA A 600 -17.80 -9.24 6.67
CA ALA A 600 -18.11 -10.08 5.52
C ALA A 600 -17.73 -9.35 4.19
N PRO A 601 -17.28 -10.10 3.15
CA PRO A 601 -16.81 -9.52 1.89
C PRO A 601 -17.81 -8.56 1.22
N GLU A 602 -19.08 -8.84 1.33
CA GLU A 602 -20.17 -7.98 0.82
C GLU A 602 -20.14 -6.56 1.43
N TRP A 603 -19.89 -6.44 2.75
CA TRP A 603 -19.82 -5.14 3.40
C TRP A 603 -18.61 -4.32 2.95
N HIS A 604 -17.49 -4.97 2.63
CA HIS A 604 -16.35 -4.29 2.03
C HIS A 604 -16.72 -3.64 0.69
N VAL A 605 -17.46 -4.35 -0.16
CA VAL A 605 -17.88 -3.83 -1.48
C VAL A 605 -18.92 -2.73 -1.33
N ARG A 606 -19.92 -2.91 -0.47
CA ARG A 606 -20.95 -1.90 -0.20
C ARG A 606 -20.35 -0.61 0.36
N MET A 607 -19.40 -0.73 1.27
CA MET A 607 -18.66 0.41 1.80
C MET A 607 -17.86 1.13 0.70
N GLN A 608 -17.15 0.40 -0.14
CA GLN A 608 -16.44 0.98 -1.29
C GLN A 608 -17.38 1.72 -2.23
N ALA A 609 -18.52 1.14 -2.54
CA ALA A 609 -19.54 1.74 -3.41
C ALA A 609 -20.14 3.02 -2.81
N ALA A 610 -20.42 3.03 -1.50
CA ALA A 610 -20.91 4.22 -0.81
C ALA A 610 -19.92 5.40 -0.91
N PHE A 611 -18.61 5.13 -0.73
CA PHE A 611 -17.57 6.14 -0.96
C PHE A 611 -17.46 6.54 -2.43
N GLN A 612 -17.52 5.57 -3.37
CA GLN A 612 -17.36 5.83 -4.81
C GLN A 612 -18.46 6.75 -5.36
N LYS A 613 -19.67 6.67 -4.82
CA LYS A 613 -20.83 7.48 -5.23
C LYS A 613 -20.55 8.99 -5.20
N TYR A 614 -19.70 9.45 -4.29
CA TYR A 614 -19.34 10.85 -4.11
C TYR A 614 -17.84 11.14 -4.36
N THR A 615 -17.15 10.24 -5.04
CA THR A 615 -15.72 10.37 -5.36
C THR A 615 -15.55 10.59 -6.87
N ASP A 616 -14.89 11.70 -7.26
CA ASP A 616 -14.66 12.04 -8.67
C ASP A 616 -13.75 11.02 -9.36
N ASN A 617 -12.61 10.69 -8.74
CA ASN A 617 -11.66 9.68 -9.24
C ASN A 617 -12.12 8.26 -8.84
N ALA A 618 -11.26 7.46 -8.23
CA ALA A 618 -11.65 6.13 -7.78
C ALA A 618 -11.35 5.91 -6.28
N VAL A 619 -11.72 4.76 -5.79
CA VAL A 619 -11.58 4.36 -4.39
C VAL A 619 -10.64 3.16 -4.30
N SER A 620 -9.52 3.33 -3.59
CA SER A 620 -8.65 2.23 -3.22
C SER A 620 -9.17 1.53 -1.99
N LYS A 621 -9.60 0.29 -2.15
CA LYS A 621 -10.12 -0.55 -1.08
C LYS A 621 -9.82 -2.01 -1.36
N THR A 622 -9.38 -2.73 -0.35
CA THR A 622 -9.17 -4.17 -0.42
C THR A 622 -10.37 -4.90 0.18
N VAL A 623 -10.91 -5.87 -0.53
CA VAL A 623 -11.83 -6.84 0.04
C VAL A 623 -11.01 -7.95 0.67
N ASN A 624 -10.99 -7.98 2.01
CA ASN A 624 -10.30 -9.01 2.75
C ASN A 624 -11.17 -10.27 2.81
N LEU A 625 -10.61 -11.39 2.37
CA LEU A 625 -11.25 -12.69 2.35
C LEU A 625 -10.57 -13.62 3.35
N PRO A 626 -11.31 -14.41 4.12
CA PRO A 626 -10.74 -15.42 4.97
C PRO A 626 -10.04 -16.51 4.15
N ARG A 627 -9.20 -17.31 4.80
CA ARG A 627 -8.42 -18.35 4.14
C ARG A 627 -9.29 -19.41 3.47
N GLU A 628 -10.45 -19.67 4.04
CA GLU A 628 -11.43 -20.65 3.62
C GLU A 628 -12.33 -20.17 2.47
N ALA A 629 -12.20 -18.90 2.08
CA ALA A 629 -12.97 -18.34 0.97
C ALA A 629 -12.72 -19.10 -0.33
N THR A 630 -13.76 -19.28 -1.08
CA THR A 630 -13.78 -20.04 -2.34
C THR A 630 -13.68 -19.10 -3.56
N PRO A 631 -13.41 -19.63 -4.77
CA PRO A 631 -13.53 -18.86 -6.00
C PRO A 631 -14.91 -18.25 -6.20
N GLU A 632 -15.96 -18.94 -5.76
CA GLU A 632 -17.34 -18.45 -5.83
C GLU A 632 -17.57 -17.20 -4.97
N ASP A 633 -16.87 -17.07 -3.85
CA ASP A 633 -16.95 -15.86 -3.03
C ASP A 633 -16.26 -14.68 -3.72
N VAL A 634 -15.15 -14.91 -4.42
CA VAL A 634 -14.51 -13.90 -5.27
C VAL A 634 -15.43 -13.49 -6.41
N LEU A 635 -16.08 -14.46 -7.06
CA LEU A 635 -17.06 -14.21 -8.13
C LEU A 635 -18.20 -13.31 -7.64
N LYS A 636 -18.74 -13.58 -6.45
CA LYS A 636 -19.79 -12.73 -5.84
C LYS A 636 -19.29 -11.30 -5.59
N VAL A 637 -18.08 -11.16 -5.06
CA VAL A 637 -17.45 -9.86 -4.81
C VAL A 637 -17.31 -9.06 -6.10
N TYR A 638 -16.83 -9.68 -7.16
CA TYR A 638 -16.62 -9.01 -8.45
C TYR A 638 -17.93 -8.62 -9.12
N ASN A 639 -18.93 -9.49 -9.07
CA ASN A 639 -20.26 -9.18 -9.59
C ASN A 639 -20.91 -8.04 -8.80
N LEU A 640 -20.86 -8.09 -7.48
CA LEU A 640 -21.40 -7.03 -6.62
C LEU A 640 -20.71 -5.67 -6.85
N ALA A 641 -19.39 -5.67 -7.04
CA ALA A 641 -18.66 -4.45 -7.38
C ALA A 641 -19.11 -3.85 -8.72
N TYR A 642 -19.39 -4.70 -9.70
CA TYR A 642 -19.97 -4.27 -10.96
C TYR A 642 -21.40 -3.74 -10.78
N GLU A 643 -22.26 -4.42 -10.06
CA GLU A 643 -23.65 -4.02 -9.81
C GLU A 643 -23.75 -2.69 -9.04
N LEU A 644 -22.85 -2.48 -8.07
CA LEU A 644 -22.79 -1.27 -7.25
C LEU A 644 -21.96 -0.13 -7.87
N GLU A 645 -21.63 -0.24 -9.16
CA GLU A 645 -20.95 0.81 -9.92
C GLU A 645 -19.56 1.23 -9.38
N CYS A 646 -18.83 0.35 -8.73
CA CYS A 646 -17.43 0.59 -8.40
C CYS A 646 -16.60 0.79 -9.69
N LYS A 647 -15.54 1.60 -9.63
CA LYS A 647 -14.61 1.84 -10.76
C LYS A 647 -13.51 0.78 -10.86
N GLY A 648 -13.28 0.03 -9.81
CA GLY A 648 -12.34 -1.08 -9.76
C GLY A 648 -12.53 -1.88 -8.49
N ILE A 649 -11.91 -3.05 -8.42
CA ILE A 649 -11.99 -3.93 -7.26
C ILE A 649 -10.72 -4.76 -7.13
N THR A 650 -10.23 -4.90 -5.90
CA THR A 650 -9.08 -5.71 -5.53
C THR A 650 -9.43 -6.56 -4.33
N ILE A 651 -9.02 -7.81 -4.34
CA ILE A 651 -9.20 -8.73 -3.23
C ILE A 651 -7.86 -9.12 -2.60
N TYR A 652 -7.91 -9.52 -1.34
CA TYR A 652 -6.81 -10.18 -0.65
C TYR A 652 -7.36 -11.34 0.18
N ARG A 653 -6.99 -12.58 -0.16
CA ARG A 653 -7.33 -13.76 0.63
C ARG A 653 -6.19 -14.10 1.57
N ASP A 654 -6.51 -14.34 2.85
CA ASP A 654 -5.50 -14.75 3.82
C ASP A 654 -4.77 -16.01 3.37
N GLY A 655 -3.43 -15.99 3.43
CA GLY A 655 -2.59 -17.09 2.97
C GLY A 655 -2.36 -17.17 1.47
N SER A 656 -2.87 -16.24 0.65
CA SER A 656 -2.64 -16.21 -0.81
C SER A 656 -1.24 -15.75 -1.21
N LYS A 657 -0.49 -15.09 -0.32
CA LYS A 657 0.89 -14.64 -0.57
C LYS A 657 1.84 -15.19 0.50
N GLU A 658 3.03 -15.65 0.09
CA GLU A 658 4.05 -16.24 0.98
C GLU A 658 4.55 -15.25 2.05
N ASN A 659 4.62 -13.95 1.73
CA ASN A 659 5.06 -12.89 2.63
C ASN A 659 3.88 -11.97 2.99
N GLN A 660 3.22 -12.23 4.11
CA GLN A 660 2.18 -11.35 4.65
C GLN A 660 2.80 -10.15 5.35
N VAL A 661 2.32 -8.95 5.02
CA VAL A 661 2.80 -7.69 5.63
C VAL A 661 2.30 -7.54 7.07
N LEU A 662 1.14 -8.11 7.39
CA LEU A 662 0.53 -8.14 8.72
C LEU A 662 0.22 -9.59 9.10
N SER A 663 0.66 -10.03 10.26
CA SER A 663 0.39 -11.38 10.79
C SER A 663 0.10 -11.30 12.29
N PHE A 664 -0.75 -12.21 12.79
CA PHE A 664 -0.97 -12.38 14.21
C PHE A 664 0.21 -13.08 14.89
N SER A 665 0.42 -12.85 16.19
CA SER A 665 1.47 -13.57 16.93
C SER A 665 1.05 -15.04 17.06
N ASP A 666 1.80 -15.91 16.38
CA ASP A 666 1.59 -17.37 16.42
C ASP A 666 1.97 -17.97 17.78
N LYS A 667 1.08 -17.88 18.79
CA LYS A 667 1.21 -18.75 19.97
C LYS A 667 0.45 -20.08 19.84
N ASP A 668 -0.45 -20.23 18.87
CA ASP A 668 -1.29 -21.43 18.73
C ASP A 668 -1.01 -22.32 17.52
N LYS A 669 0.06 -22.05 16.76
CA LYS A 669 0.52 -23.04 15.75
C LYS A 669 1.45 -24.09 16.32
N LYS A 670 1.00 -24.88 17.28
CA LYS A 670 1.46 -26.25 17.47
C LYS A 670 0.71 -27.17 16.51
N GLY A 671 1.09 -27.11 15.22
CA GLY A 671 0.49 -28.02 14.26
C GLY A 671 0.50 -27.45 12.82
N SER A 672 1.66 -27.48 12.17
CA SER A 672 2.00 -27.15 10.79
C SER A 672 2.68 -25.78 10.59
N SER A 673 3.94 -25.67 10.95
CA SER A 673 4.83 -24.68 10.33
C SER A 673 6.15 -25.35 10.00
N GLY A 674 6.46 -25.37 8.75
CA GLY A 674 7.85 -25.36 8.37
C GLY A 674 8.45 -23.98 8.66
N PHE A 675 9.68 -24.02 9.17
CA PHE A 675 10.73 -23.01 9.13
C PHE A 675 10.77 -21.90 10.17
N MET A 676 11.23 -22.25 11.35
CA MET A 676 12.47 -21.84 12.03
C MET A 676 12.72 -22.80 13.19
N THR A 677 13.08 -24.04 12.90
CA THR A 677 13.77 -24.87 13.88
C THR A 677 15.15 -24.26 14.07
N ALA A 678 15.53 -23.96 15.30
CA ALA A 678 16.91 -23.66 15.64
C ALA A 678 17.79 -24.75 14.98
N VAL A 679 18.86 -24.33 14.30
CA VAL A 679 19.79 -25.25 13.67
C VAL A 679 20.25 -26.25 14.73
N LYS A 680 19.97 -27.56 14.56
CA LYS A 680 20.34 -28.58 15.53
C LYS A 680 21.84 -28.53 15.77
N ASP A 681 22.25 -28.56 17.04
CA ASP A 681 23.66 -28.62 17.39
C ASP A 681 24.27 -29.93 16.88
N ARG A 682 25.51 -29.83 16.45
CA ARG A 682 26.23 -30.96 15.93
C ARG A 682 26.72 -31.86 17.07
N PRO A 683 26.36 -33.18 17.09
CA PRO A 683 26.98 -34.15 17.99
C PRO A 683 28.47 -34.31 17.71
N GLU A 684 29.21 -34.67 18.73
CA GLU A 684 30.68 -34.89 18.61
C GLU A 684 31.02 -35.94 17.54
N THR A 685 30.25 -37.04 17.49
CA THR A 685 30.44 -38.13 16.56
C THR A 685 29.17 -38.41 15.78
N LEU A 686 29.31 -38.57 14.46
CA LEU A 686 28.22 -38.91 13.54
C LEU A 686 28.70 -40.05 12.64
N GLU A 687 27.84 -41.03 12.40
CA GLU A 687 28.05 -42.04 11.37
C GLU A 687 27.65 -41.50 10.00
N GLY A 688 28.19 -42.05 8.93
CA GLY A 688 27.87 -41.61 7.57
C GLY A 688 28.54 -42.46 6.50
N PHE A 689 28.36 -42.05 5.26
CA PHE A 689 28.96 -42.71 4.10
C PHE A 689 29.57 -41.70 3.13
N THR A 690 30.52 -42.17 2.31
CA THR A 690 31.10 -41.34 1.25
C THR A 690 30.86 -41.99 -0.10
N THR A 691 30.33 -41.19 -1.05
CA THR A 691 30.14 -41.60 -2.44
C THR A 691 31.07 -40.82 -3.36
N LYS A 692 31.73 -41.57 -4.25
CA LYS A 692 32.60 -41.01 -5.30
C LYS A 692 31.81 -40.85 -6.59
N ILE A 693 31.77 -39.64 -7.15
CA ILE A 693 31.14 -39.35 -8.43
C ILE A 693 32.12 -38.64 -9.36
N LYS A 694 32.12 -39.00 -10.63
CA LYS A 694 32.91 -38.33 -11.66
C LYS A 694 32.12 -37.10 -12.15
N THR A 695 32.75 -35.95 -12.14
CA THR A 695 32.22 -34.70 -12.73
C THR A 695 33.19 -34.23 -13.81
N GLY A 696 32.75 -33.32 -14.65
CA GLY A 696 33.61 -32.70 -15.67
C GLY A 696 34.79 -31.91 -15.12
N LEU A 697 34.74 -31.51 -13.86
CA LEU A 697 35.79 -30.78 -13.16
C LEU A 697 36.70 -31.72 -12.30
N GLY A 698 36.45 -33.04 -12.31
CA GLY A 698 37.25 -34.01 -11.59
C GLY A 698 36.41 -35.01 -10.77
N GLN A 699 37.12 -35.81 -9.92
CA GLN A 699 36.44 -36.73 -9.01
C GLN A 699 35.90 -36.02 -7.80
N LEU A 700 34.57 -36.03 -7.61
CA LEU A 700 33.86 -35.47 -6.46
C LEU A 700 33.63 -36.57 -5.42
N TYR A 701 33.96 -36.29 -4.19
CA TYR A 701 33.66 -37.15 -3.03
C TYR A 701 32.61 -36.45 -2.20
N VAL A 702 31.41 -37.03 -2.06
CA VAL A 702 30.29 -36.51 -1.26
C VAL A 702 30.17 -37.42 -0.04
N THR A 703 30.46 -36.87 1.13
CA THR A 703 30.25 -37.51 2.43
C THR A 703 28.96 -36.98 3.04
N VAL A 704 28.05 -37.87 3.37
CA VAL A 704 26.81 -37.55 4.08
C VAL A 704 26.88 -38.18 5.45
N THR A 705 26.74 -37.39 6.51
CA THR A 705 26.61 -37.89 7.87
C THR A 705 25.13 -37.99 8.24
N GLU A 706 24.80 -38.95 9.08
CA GLU A 706 23.45 -39.27 9.48
C GLU A 706 23.26 -39.06 11.00
N PHE A 707 22.11 -38.51 11.41
CA PHE A 707 21.67 -38.42 12.80
C PHE A 707 20.27 -39.02 12.88
N GLU A 708 20.05 -39.96 13.77
CA GLU A 708 18.77 -40.68 13.92
C GLU A 708 18.24 -41.27 12.60
N GLY A 709 19.14 -41.76 11.73
CA GLY A 709 18.77 -42.34 10.44
C GLY A 709 18.38 -41.32 9.35
N GLN A 710 18.55 -40.06 9.61
CA GLN A 710 18.29 -38.98 8.64
C GLN A 710 19.61 -38.27 8.26
N PRO A 711 19.72 -37.74 7.03
CA PRO A 711 20.92 -37.00 6.63
C PRO A 711 21.02 -35.72 7.45
N PHE A 712 22.23 -35.46 7.96
CA PHE A 712 22.46 -34.34 8.90
C PHE A 712 23.47 -33.33 8.36
N GLU A 713 24.60 -33.78 7.77
CA GLU A 713 25.59 -32.90 7.15
C GLU A 713 26.06 -33.49 5.81
N VAL A 714 26.47 -32.64 4.90
CA VAL A 714 27.06 -32.99 3.61
C VAL A 714 28.40 -32.28 3.47
N PHE A 715 29.46 -33.07 3.30
CA PHE A 715 30.78 -32.58 2.94
C PHE A 715 31.08 -33.00 1.50
N ALA A 716 31.46 -32.02 0.69
CA ALA A 716 31.79 -32.27 -0.71
C ALA A 716 33.24 -31.84 -1.00
N THR A 717 34.04 -32.74 -1.48
CA THR A 717 35.47 -32.51 -1.78
C THR A 717 35.78 -32.93 -3.20
N ILE A 718 36.39 -32.02 -3.98
CA ILE A 718 36.82 -32.34 -5.35
C ILE A 718 38.35 -32.41 -5.44
N GLY A 719 38.86 -33.47 -6.07
CA GLY A 719 40.31 -33.69 -6.24
C GLY A 719 40.84 -33.01 -7.51
N LYS A 720 42.06 -32.44 -7.44
CA LYS A 720 42.81 -31.84 -8.56
C LYS A 720 42.10 -30.73 -9.32
N SER A 721 41.34 -29.91 -8.64
CA SER A 721 40.71 -28.71 -9.23
C SER A 721 41.30 -27.42 -8.67
N GLY A 722 41.08 -26.30 -9.35
CA GLY A 722 41.57 -25.00 -8.90
C GLY A 722 40.90 -24.51 -7.59
N ARG A 723 41.56 -23.63 -6.86
CA ARG A 723 41.08 -23.11 -5.55
C ARG A 723 39.65 -22.60 -5.59
N SER A 724 39.22 -21.95 -6.68
CA SER A 724 37.86 -21.42 -6.84
C SER A 724 36.78 -22.52 -6.88
N THR A 725 37.03 -23.61 -7.60
CA THR A 725 36.11 -24.76 -7.68
C THR A 725 36.00 -25.46 -6.34
N THR A 726 37.12 -25.66 -5.62
CA THR A 726 37.13 -26.25 -4.28
C THR A 726 36.30 -25.40 -3.30
N ALA A 727 36.50 -24.08 -3.29
CA ALA A 727 35.76 -23.20 -2.43
C ALA A 727 34.24 -23.21 -2.70
N LYS A 728 33.83 -23.19 -3.98
CA LYS A 728 32.42 -23.30 -4.38
C LYS A 728 31.81 -24.65 -3.95
N THR A 729 32.54 -25.76 -4.13
CA THR A 729 32.10 -27.09 -3.72
C THR A 729 31.89 -27.18 -2.21
N GLU A 730 32.82 -26.65 -1.44
CA GLU A 730 32.72 -26.57 0.03
C GLU A 730 31.54 -25.68 0.47
N ALA A 731 31.33 -24.52 -0.16
CA ALA A 731 30.21 -23.63 0.15
C ALA A 731 28.87 -24.35 -0.06
N ILE A 732 28.68 -25.07 -1.15
CA ILE A 732 27.45 -25.83 -1.41
C ILE A 732 27.26 -26.90 -0.32
N GLY A 733 28.30 -27.68 0.04
CA GLY A 733 28.20 -28.65 1.12
C GLY A 733 27.82 -28.05 2.46
N ARG A 734 28.38 -26.90 2.82
CA ARG A 734 28.02 -26.15 4.05
C ARG A 734 26.58 -25.64 4.05
N LEU A 735 26.09 -25.11 2.94
CA LEU A 735 24.70 -24.63 2.81
C LEU A 735 23.71 -25.82 2.87
N VAL A 736 24.00 -26.92 2.23
CA VAL A 736 23.18 -28.16 2.31
C VAL A 736 23.18 -28.70 3.75
N SER A 737 24.31 -28.71 4.44
CA SER A 737 24.40 -29.11 5.85
C SER A 737 23.57 -28.22 6.75
N LEU A 738 23.65 -26.89 6.54
CA LEU A 738 22.85 -25.92 7.28
C LEU A 738 21.35 -26.18 7.05
N ALA A 739 20.93 -26.42 5.80
CA ALA A 739 19.53 -26.67 5.46
C ALA A 739 19.04 -28.00 6.10
N LEU A 740 19.83 -29.07 6.07
CA LEU A 740 19.48 -30.33 6.71
C LEU A 740 19.33 -30.17 8.23
N ARG A 741 20.28 -29.51 8.89
CA ARG A 741 20.27 -29.25 10.33
C ARG A 741 19.11 -28.32 10.73
N ALA A 742 18.69 -27.46 9.84
CA ALA A 742 17.49 -26.62 10.00
C ALA A 742 16.18 -27.36 9.69
N GLY A 743 16.22 -28.65 9.37
CA GLY A 743 15.04 -29.50 9.16
C GLY A 743 14.40 -29.41 7.77
N VAL A 744 15.11 -28.86 6.78
CA VAL A 744 14.64 -28.82 5.39
C VAL A 744 14.56 -30.24 4.84
N LYS A 745 13.44 -30.61 4.23
CA LYS A 745 13.24 -31.95 3.65
C LYS A 745 14.27 -32.21 2.54
N VAL A 746 14.80 -33.44 2.51
CA VAL A 746 15.77 -33.86 1.48
C VAL A 746 15.23 -33.68 0.06
N SER A 747 13.93 -33.96 -0.16
CA SER A 747 13.28 -33.71 -1.46
C SER A 747 13.42 -32.27 -1.94
N ALA A 748 13.14 -31.30 -1.05
CA ALA A 748 13.26 -29.89 -1.39
C ALA A 748 14.71 -29.49 -1.72
N ILE A 749 15.70 -30.05 -1.02
CA ILE A 749 17.11 -29.79 -1.32
C ILE A 749 17.49 -30.40 -2.67
N VAL A 750 17.03 -31.61 -2.94
CA VAL A 750 17.28 -32.31 -4.22
C VAL A 750 16.67 -31.52 -5.37
N ASP A 751 15.45 -31.05 -5.24
CA ASP A 751 14.75 -30.25 -6.26
C ASP A 751 15.49 -28.94 -6.61
N GLN A 752 16.18 -28.34 -5.64
CA GLN A 752 16.97 -27.14 -5.88
C GLN A 752 18.33 -27.39 -6.55
N LEU A 753 18.92 -28.55 -6.36
CA LEU A 753 20.26 -28.84 -6.84
C LEU A 753 20.29 -29.70 -8.12
N LYS A 754 19.25 -30.50 -8.32
CA LYS A 754 19.15 -31.43 -9.46
C LYS A 754 18.89 -30.65 -10.76
N GLY A 755 19.59 -31.02 -11.81
CA GLY A 755 19.43 -30.40 -13.12
C GLY A 755 20.21 -29.10 -13.31
N ILE A 756 20.93 -28.59 -12.30
CA ILE A 756 21.81 -27.45 -12.49
C ILE A 756 22.91 -27.80 -13.48
N GLY A 757 22.97 -27.13 -14.61
CA GLY A 757 23.95 -27.29 -15.68
C GLY A 757 25.35 -26.75 -15.27
N GLY A 758 26.39 -27.28 -15.88
CA GLY A 758 27.76 -26.82 -15.77
C GLY A 758 28.48 -26.93 -17.11
N GLU A 759 29.65 -26.33 -17.20
CA GLU A 759 30.45 -26.27 -18.46
C GLU A 759 30.84 -27.62 -19.05
N HIS A 760 30.94 -28.66 -18.20
CA HIS A 760 31.45 -29.98 -18.62
C HIS A 760 30.60 -31.13 -18.05
N PRO A 761 29.42 -31.44 -18.60
CA PRO A 761 28.63 -32.60 -18.21
C PRO A 761 29.37 -33.91 -18.48
N VAL A 762 29.18 -34.94 -17.64
CA VAL A 762 29.87 -36.27 -17.80
C VAL A 762 28.89 -37.42 -17.71
N PHE A 763 28.94 -38.31 -18.67
CA PHE A 763 28.21 -39.59 -18.65
C PHE A 763 28.92 -40.62 -17.76
N GLN A 764 28.15 -41.26 -16.88
CA GLN A 764 28.65 -42.39 -16.07
C GLN A 764 27.57 -43.44 -15.81
N GLN A 765 27.92 -44.60 -15.16
CA GLN A 765 26.92 -45.59 -14.75
C GLN A 765 25.91 -44.92 -13.78
N GLY A 766 24.70 -44.68 -14.24
CA GLY A 766 23.64 -43.97 -13.48
C GLY A 766 23.13 -42.68 -14.15
N GLY A 767 23.60 -42.34 -15.35
CA GLY A 767 23.12 -41.24 -16.17
C GLY A 767 24.09 -40.05 -16.30
N LEU A 768 23.62 -38.98 -16.91
CA LEU A 768 24.37 -37.75 -17.15
C LEU A 768 24.46 -36.93 -15.89
N VAL A 769 25.65 -36.61 -15.42
CA VAL A 769 25.91 -35.70 -14.29
C VAL A 769 26.27 -34.35 -14.86
N LEU A 770 25.39 -33.34 -14.61
CA LEU A 770 25.47 -32.04 -15.25
C LEU A 770 26.50 -31.11 -14.58
N SER A 771 26.63 -31.19 -13.25
CA SER A 771 27.52 -30.33 -12.46
C SER A 771 27.80 -30.88 -11.07
N ILE A 772 28.53 -30.12 -10.24
CA ILE A 772 28.78 -30.46 -8.83
C ILE A 772 27.48 -30.43 -8.00
N PRO A 773 26.62 -29.38 -8.09
CA PRO A 773 25.30 -29.39 -7.43
C PRO A 773 24.45 -30.60 -7.83
N ASP A 774 24.32 -30.89 -9.13
CA ASP A 774 23.57 -32.05 -9.63
C ASP A 774 24.13 -33.39 -9.09
N ALA A 775 25.45 -33.51 -8.97
CA ALA A 775 26.08 -34.67 -8.38
C ALA A 775 25.72 -34.88 -6.90
N ILE A 776 25.69 -33.80 -6.10
CA ILE A 776 25.29 -33.83 -4.68
C ILE A 776 23.81 -34.23 -4.57
N ALA A 777 22.94 -33.65 -5.38
CA ALA A 777 21.51 -33.97 -5.42
C ALA A 777 21.28 -35.48 -5.72
N ARG A 778 22.01 -36.06 -6.68
CA ARG A 778 21.88 -37.46 -7.04
C ARG A 778 22.30 -38.41 -5.91
N VAL A 779 23.31 -38.02 -5.10
CA VAL A 779 23.70 -38.81 -3.93
C VAL A 779 22.57 -38.84 -2.90
N LEU A 780 22.01 -37.69 -2.60
CA LEU A 780 20.90 -37.55 -1.64
C LEU A 780 19.62 -38.26 -2.14
N GLU A 781 19.26 -38.07 -3.40
CA GLU A 781 18.10 -38.71 -4.02
C GLU A 781 18.21 -40.24 -3.99
N LYS A 782 19.34 -40.78 -4.41
CA LYS A 782 19.55 -42.22 -4.48
C LYS A 782 19.45 -42.89 -3.11
N ARG A 783 19.88 -42.23 -2.04
CA ARG A 783 19.92 -42.81 -0.70
C ARG A 783 18.59 -42.59 0.06
N TYR A 784 17.99 -41.46 -0.03
CA TYR A 784 16.88 -41.06 0.86
C TYR A 784 15.52 -40.97 0.18
N LEU A 785 15.46 -40.89 -1.16
CA LEU A 785 14.19 -40.74 -1.89
C LEU A 785 13.82 -41.99 -2.74
N ALA A 786 14.72 -42.93 -2.89
CA ALA A 786 14.50 -44.13 -3.71
C ALA A 786 13.53 -45.17 -3.09
N GLU A 787 13.14 -45.04 -1.82
CA GLU A 787 12.26 -45.98 -1.11
C GLU A 787 10.77 -45.58 -1.05
N SER A 788 10.40 -44.40 -1.55
CA SER A 788 9.00 -43.94 -1.50
C SER A 788 8.11 -44.39 -2.66
N THR A 789 8.61 -45.21 -3.58
CA THR A 789 7.79 -45.85 -4.62
C THR A 789 7.81 -47.39 -4.47
N GLY A 790 7.13 -47.84 -3.42
CA GLY A 790 6.84 -49.26 -3.23
C GLY A 790 5.72 -49.72 -4.17
N GLY A 791 6.06 -50.60 -5.13
CA GLY A 791 5.06 -51.26 -5.97
C GLY A 791 5.64 -51.75 -7.32
N GLY A 792 6.03 -53.01 -7.40
CA GLY A 792 6.11 -53.73 -8.68
C GLY A 792 7.55 -54.07 -9.17
N ARG A 793 8.06 -55.21 -8.73
CA ARG A 793 9.09 -55.94 -9.49
C ARG A 793 8.54 -56.31 -10.88
N ALA A 794 8.95 -55.60 -11.93
CA ALA A 794 8.87 -56.10 -13.29
C ALA A 794 9.93 -55.43 -14.19
N ASN A 795 10.84 -56.24 -14.69
CA ASN A 795 11.70 -56.08 -15.87
C ASN A 795 12.58 -54.83 -16.03
N ARG A 796 13.76 -54.86 -15.41
CA ARG A 796 14.92 -54.12 -15.92
C ARG A 796 15.62 -54.91 -17.03
N LYS A 797 15.16 -54.80 -18.24
CA LYS A 797 15.93 -54.96 -19.48
C LYS A 797 15.40 -53.96 -20.50
N ASN A 798 16.21 -52.96 -20.79
CA ASN A 798 16.13 -51.92 -21.81
C ASN A 798 16.03 -50.49 -21.23
N ALA A 799 17.14 -49.94 -20.79
CA ALA A 799 17.33 -48.51 -20.64
C ALA A 799 18.74 -48.15 -21.09
N LEU A 800 18.97 -48.38 -22.36
CA LEU A 800 20.08 -47.85 -23.14
C LEU A 800 19.46 -47.22 -24.39
N LEU A 801 18.72 -46.11 -24.20
CA LEU A 801 18.35 -45.26 -25.32
C LEU A 801 18.62 -43.82 -24.82
N GLY A 802 19.51 -43.13 -25.58
CA GLY A 802 19.77 -41.68 -25.38
C GLY A 802 18.48 -40.89 -25.47
N GLU A 803 18.47 -39.73 -24.84
CA GLU A 803 17.31 -38.81 -24.91
C GLU A 803 16.92 -38.58 -26.36
N THR A 804 15.63 -38.66 -26.64
CA THR A 804 15.10 -38.49 -27.99
C THR A 804 14.65 -37.04 -28.17
N CYS A 805 14.85 -36.49 -29.33
CA CYS A 805 14.43 -35.13 -29.73
C CYS A 805 12.91 -34.96 -29.55
N PRO A 806 12.44 -33.93 -28.83
CA PRO A 806 11.03 -33.71 -28.60
C PRO A 806 10.27 -33.38 -29.90
N GLU A 807 10.94 -32.91 -30.96
CA GLU A 807 10.31 -32.58 -32.23
C GLU A 807 10.25 -33.73 -33.23
N CYS A 808 11.26 -34.59 -33.28
CA CYS A 808 11.32 -35.66 -34.30
C CYS A 808 11.56 -37.08 -33.76
N GLY A 809 11.73 -37.25 -32.44
CA GLY A 809 11.93 -38.56 -31.81
C GLY A 809 13.30 -39.21 -32.07
N GLN A 810 14.25 -38.56 -32.77
CA GLN A 810 15.60 -39.08 -33.04
C GLN A 810 16.56 -38.75 -31.89
N THR A 811 17.72 -39.42 -31.86
CA THR A 811 18.70 -39.25 -30.79
C THR A 811 19.32 -37.86 -30.82
N ILE A 812 19.42 -37.23 -29.63
CA ILE A 812 20.06 -35.93 -29.45
C ILE A 812 21.54 -36.11 -29.08
N SER A 813 22.40 -35.24 -29.65
CA SER A 813 23.80 -35.08 -29.22
C SER A 813 23.94 -33.83 -28.34
N PHE A 814 24.92 -33.84 -27.44
CA PHE A 814 25.30 -32.70 -26.64
C PHE A 814 26.63 -32.16 -27.11
N GLU A 815 26.62 -30.93 -27.67
CA GLU A 815 27.81 -30.27 -28.22
C GLU A 815 27.89 -28.85 -27.69
N GLU A 816 29.03 -28.45 -27.17
CA GLU A 816 29.33 -27.13 -26.64
C GLU A 816 28.29 -26.59 -25.61
N GLY A 817 27.68 -27.46 -24.80
CA GLY A 817 26.71 -27.11 -23.79
C GLY A 817 25.25 -27.05 -24.26
N CYS A 818 24.99 -27.38 -25.53
CA CYS A 818 23.64 -27.39 -26.10
C CYS A 818 23.20 -28.83 -26.46
N MET A 819 21.89 -29.10 -26.36
CA MET A 819 21.28 -30.33 -26.91
C MET A 819 20.97 -30.10 -28.38
N ILE A 820 21.60 -30.82 -29.28
CA ILE A 820 21.42 -30.64 -30.72
C ILE A 820 20.90 -31.95 -31.34
N CYS A 821 19.84 -31.85 -32.11
CA CYS A 821 19.37 -32.93 -32.96
C CYS A 821 19.87 -32.72 -34.39
N HIS A 822 20.84 -33.51 -34.81
CA HIS A 822 21.40 -33.42 -36.17
C HIS A 822 20.42 -33.84 -37.28
N PHE A 823 19.25 -34.41 -36.89
CA PHE A 823 18.28 -34.86 -37.86
C PHE A 823 17.27 -33.77 -38.24
N CYS A 824 16.73 -33.01 -37.27
CA CYS A 824 15.76 -31.96 -37.51
C CYS A 824 16.25 -30.55 -37.21
N GLY A 825 17.50 -30.41 -36.72
CA GLY A 825 18.08 -29.11 -36.37
C GLY A 825 17.61 -28.55 -35.01
N TYR A 826 16.85 -29.29 -34.21
CA TYR A 826 16.46 -28.87 -32.86
C TYR A 826 17.70 -28.58 -32.02
N ASN A 827 17.73 -27.38 -31.42
CA ASN A 827 18.82 -26.91 -30.60
C ASN A 827 18.27 -26.25 -29.32
N LYS A 828 18.72 -26.74 -28.16
CA LYS A 828 18.39 -26.17 -26.87
C LYS A 828 19.65 -26.04 -26.03
N CYS A 829 20.08 -24.81 -25.82
CA CYS A 829 21.17 -24.46 -24.92
C CYS A 829 20.58 -24.20 -23.52
N GLY A 830 21.24 -24.67 -22.44
CA GLY A 830 20.76 -24.53 -21.06
C GLY A 830 20.89 -23.16 -20.47
#